data_bfd761d24335f6ea01850057b89682f7
#
_entry.id   bfd761d24335f6ea01850057b89682f7
#
_cell.length_a   1.000
_cell.length_b   1.000
_cell.length_c   1.000
_cell.angle_alpha   90.00
_cell.angle_beta   90.00
_cell.angle_gamma   90.00
#
_symmetry.space_group_name_H-M   'P 1'
#
loop_
_entity.id
_entity.type
_entity.pdbx_description
1 polymer ?
#
loop_
_entity_poly.entity_id
_entity_poly.type
_entity_poly.pdbx_seq_one_letter_code
_entity_poly.pdbx_strand_id
1 'polypeptide(L)'
;MQNIFKKSAAVMIALAVNAAFAEPVDSKTAETAARQWLANDAALGCELDPEVAGVRTCWPVKDVSIHVVELKDGGFVVMSSDTTREPVVAFSSGGKLEESDSNPLWVLLKRDSEVRTGGTTSASTSGTRAKAASSEDSVSSQNEARWKRLLGGNMKSRDGGEGISEISDVRVEPLVQSKWYQAGWEEDSLIYNYYTPNHYLCGCVATAGAQVMRYFEWPRATTYIQPFTNPHCKVDGVKTPLTSQGGYYDWSKMPLVPDDSITDEERQMIGKLTSDIGICVGMKYTSTESGVSLPMLVEAFKNHFRYADALPAQWENDVSNSDDVKNAILSNLDASLPVVIGIQGMQQDKAIGHSVVGDGYGYSDDSLYLHINMGWGGHCDAWYAPPRLAAGYYNFNVLSGFVCNIFTNKTDSGSVICSGRVLDKDGEPIENSVVTAKRNGEKIANAVTNAKGIYSLVLPPGSYVLSAADGDFSATTSVTLPANVGSQFFANISDDNMYGITLIIPTSDTISNTISIGNRTGVDMTMIKSESMSVDEPIFTPYSCMFYPSTNIEITCKTEGATIRYTLDGTDPTEKSDVYTAPICVDGNATVKAKAWKDGTNPSAIVSAIYTYATPGDYFSEPIEIDGSSGKWTIDDISEFSVETGEPKHIVYRKDGRTVYYDPYHTVWYKWTAPDSGDMTFETWAPIDGDPYYGTFIAVYSGDDLSSAKQIKCTREEDIDDDSGVTSLSFPVEQGETYRIVGMSCAPANPPAKFILLWHIDLETKAETSTTEVPVEYKWLEEYFPGDYVRKFESIANTDYDDDKIDTWVEYVLGTDPTNIMSRLEAYIRMDGGKPVVESNINTNRLDGFGYRLVTKGKPSLDKETDWSEADDSEHKFFMLSVEPK
;
A
#
# COMPACT_ATOMS: atom_id res chain seq x y z
N MET A 1 12.82 -6.28 -79.03
CA MET A 1 13.34 -5.60 -77.82
C MET A 1 12.45 -4.46 -77.20
N GLN A 2 11.37 -4.06 -77.82
CA GLN A 2 10.49 -2.98 -77.31
C GLN A 2 9.31 -3.47 -76.44
N ASN A 3 9.09 -4.80 -76.40
CA ASN A 3 7.99 -5.35 -75.60
C ASN A 3 8.36 -5.89 -74.19
N ILE A 4 9.66 -5.87 -73.88
CA ILE A 4 10.14 -6.30 -72.54
C ILE A 4 10.21 -5.14 -71.58
N PHE A 5 10.44 -3.91 -72.10
CA PHE A 5 10.48 -2.70 -71.24
C PHE A 5 9.11 -2.16 -70.81
N LYS A 6 8.01 -2.55 -71.47
CA LYS A 6 6.66 -2.14 -71.06
C LYS A 6 6.04 -3.02 -69.98
N LYS A 7 6.54 -4.25 -69.74
CA LYS A 7 6.09 -5.12 -68.69
C LYS A 7 6.87 -4.89 -67.32
N SER A 8 8.12 -4.40 -67.47
CA SER A 8 8.91 -4.08 -66.25
C SER A 8 8.53 -2.76 -65.58
N ALA A 9 8.00 -1.78 -66.36
CA ALA A 9 7.52 -0.52 -65.79
C ALA A 9 6.15 -0.64 -65.10
N ALA A 10 5.31 -1.59 -65.55
CA ALA A 10 3.99 -1.83 -64.89
C ALA A 10 4.09 -2.67 -63.60
N VAL A 11 5.18 -3.45 -63.43
CA VAL A 11 5.43 -4.23 -62.19
C VAL A 11 6.14 -3.35 -61.13
N MET A 12 6.93 -2.34 -61.55
CA MET A 12 7.53 -1.39 -60.60
C MET A 12 6.57 -0.29 -60.08
N ILE A 13 5.45 -0.06 -60.74
CA ILE A 13 4.40 0.89 -60.28
C ILE A 13 3.40 0.20 -59.32
N ALA A 14 3.33 -1.15 -59.29
CA ALA A 14 2.45 -1.91 -58.43
C ALA A 14 3.12 -2.34 -57.08
N LEU A 15 4.43 -2.05 -56.91
CA LEU A 15 5.17 -2.33 -55.65
C LEU A 15 5.54 -1.05 -54.84
N ALA A 16 5.04 0.12 -55.31
CA ALA A 16 5.34 1.40 -54.63
C ALA A 16 4.09 2.08 -54.04
N VAL A 17 3.11 1.28 -53.62
CA VAL A 17 1.94 1.85 -52.95
C VAL A 17 1.55 0.97 -51.78
N ASN A 18 2.19 1.18 -50.67
CA ASN A 18 1.66 1.05 -49.29
C ASN A 18 2.71 1.49 -48.27
N ALA A 19 3.46 2.55 -48.54
CA ALA A 19 3.98 3.36 -47.44
C ALA A 19 2.83 4.31 -47.08
N ALA A 20 2.26 4.14 -45.92
CA ALA A 20 1.31 5.10 -45.37
C ALA A 20 2.03 6.46 -45.28
N PHE A 21 1.65 7.41 -46.14
CA PHE A 21 2.17 8.76 -46.03
C PHE A 21 1.34 9.46 -44.94
N ALA A 22 2.01 9.93 -43.90
CA ALA A 22 1.42 10.75 -42.87
C ALA A 22 0.66 11.95 -43.52
N GLU A 23 -0.64 12.02 -43.31
CA GLU A 23 -1.39 13.21 -43.73
C GLU A 23 -1.40 14.19 -42.55
N PRO A 24 -0.95 15.44 -42.75
CA PRO A 24 -1.00 16.44 -41.71
C PRO A 24 -2.44 16.79 -41.34
N VAL A 25 -2.74 16.81 -40.05
CA VAL A 25 -4.03 17.19 -39.48
C VAL A 25 -3.99 18.69 -39.16
N ASP A 26 -4.89 19.47 -39.73
CA ASP A 26 -5.06 20.88 -39.37
C ASP A 26 -5.99 21.05 -38.14
N SER A 27 -6.01 22.23 -37.54
CA SER A 27 -6.81 22.54 -36.35
C SER A 27 -8.31 22.31 -36.55
N LYS A 28 -8.84 22.55 -37.74
CA LYS A 28 -10.27 22.36 -38.07
C LYS A 28 -10.61 20.87 -38.19
N THR A 29 -9.72 20.09 -38.74
CA THR A 29 -9.83 18.61 -38.82
C THR A 29 -9.75 18.00 -37.43
N ALA A 30 -8.80 18.49 -36.59
CA ALA A 30 -8.69 18.08 -35.20
C ALA A 30 -9.92 18.42 -34.37
N GLU A 31 -10.49 19.64 -34.54
CA GLU A 31 -11.75 20.05 -33.92
C GLU A 31 -12.92 19.13 -34.32
N THR A 32 -13.02 18.81 -35.60
CA THR A 32 -14.09 17.95 -36.11
C THR A 32 -13.99 16.54 -35.50
N ALA A 33 -12.81 15.98 -35.47
CA ALA A 33 -12.56 14.67 -34.87
C ALA A 33 -12.82 14.67 -33.37
N ALA A 34 -12.38 15.72 -32.64
CA ALA A 34 -12.61 15.85 -31.21
C ALA A 34 -14.11 15.97 -30.88
N ARG A 35 -14.87 16.76 -31.62
CA ARG A 35 -16.35 16.86 -31.46
C ARG A 35 -17.03 15.50 -31.67
N GLN A 36 -16.56 14.73 -32.64
CA GLN A 36 -17.11 13.41 -32.91
C GLN A 36 -16.75 12.43 -31.82
N TRP A 37 -15.52 12.50 -31.31
CA TRP A 37 -15.05 11.69 -30.17
C TRP A 37 -15.85 12.00 -28.90
N LEU A 38 -16.00 13.28 -28.54
CA LEU A 38 -16.82 13.73 -27.40
C LEU A 38 -18.27 13.29 -27.49
N ALA A 39 -18.82 13.17 -28.70
CA ALA A 39 -20.23 12.82 -28.93
C ALA A 39 -20.47 11.28 -28.86
N ASN A 40 -19.48 10.46 -29.15
CA ASN A 40 -19.65 9.01 -29.33
C ASN A 40 -18.82 8.15 -28.40
N ASP A 41 -17.65 8.62 -27.99
CA ASP A 41 -16.79 7.89 -27.09
C ASP A 41 -16.94 8.46 -25.67
N ALA A 42 -17.53 7.70 -24.77
CA ALA A 42 -17.56 8.09 -23.38
C ALA A 42 -16.13 8.28 -22.88
N ALA A 43 -15.85 9.39 -22.24
CA ALA A 43 -14.51 9.78 -21.86
C ALA A 43 -14.10 9.11 -20.57
N LEU A 44 -13.71 7.84 -20.60
CA LEU A 44 -13.01 7.06 -19.55
C LEU A 44 -13.29 7.55 -18.12
N GLY A 45 -14.57 7.51 -17.69
CA GLY A 45 -14.99 7.95 -16.37
C GLY A 45 -14.92 9.46 -16.10
N CYS A 46 -14.62 10.29 -17.10
CA CYS A 46 -14.64 11.75 -17.00
C CYS A 46 -15.96 12.31 -17.57
N GLU A 47 -16.58 13.23 -16.84
CA GLU A 47 -17.59 14.11 -17.40
C GLU A 47 -16.89 15.24 -18.18
N LEU A 48 -16.85 15.15 -19.50
CA LEU A 48 -16.35 16.21 -20.38
C LEU A 48 -17.49 17.02 -20.92
N ASP A 49 -17.34 18.35 -20.93
CA ASP A 49 -18.27 19.22 -21.65
C ASP A 49 -18.19 18.91 -23.16
N PRO A 50 -19.30 18.54 -23.82
CA PRO A 50 -19.30 18.28 -25.24
C PRO A 50 -19.14 19.55 -26.08
N GLU A 51 -19.26 20.75 -25.50
CA GLU A 51 -19.16 22.01 -26.22
C GLU A 51 -17.72 22.51 -26.31
N VAL A 52 -17.19 22.58 -27.49
CA VAL A 52 -15.84 23.11 -27.77
C VAL A 52 -15.87 24.65 -27.76
N ALA A 53 -15.00 25.21 -26.88
CA ALA A 53 -14.78 26.64 -26.79
C ALA A 53 -13.84 27.18 -27.88
N GLY A 54 -12.83 26.39 -28.24
CA GLY A 54 -11.84 26.76 -29.25
C GLY A 54 -10.80 25.70 -29.50
N VAL A 55 -9.97 25.92 -30.50
CA VAL A 55 -8.82 25.05 -30.81
C VAL A 55 -7.58 25.90 -31.01
N ARG A 56 -6.51 25.52 -30.40
CA ARG A 56 -5.18 26.11 -30.60
C ARG A 56 -4.16 25.06 -31.00
N THR A 57 -3.19 25.46 -31.80
CA THR A 57 -2.07 24.60 -32.17
C THR A 57 -0.87 24.95 -31.31
N CYS A 58 -0.30 23.96 -30.64
CA CYS A 58 0.85 24.05 -29.78
C CYS A 58 2.04 23.30 -30.39
N TRP A 59 3.24 23.69 -30.02
CA TRP A 59 4.48 23.13 -30.54
C TRP A 59 5.34 22.62 -29.37
N PRO A 60 5.06 21.42 -28.85
CA PRO A 60 5.80 20.85 -27.73
C PRO A 60 7.31 20.77 -28.00
N VAL A 61 7.66 20.40 -29.22
CA VAL A 61 9.06 20.39 -29.72
C VAL A 61 9.11 20.98 -31.13
N LYS A 62 10.30 21.30 -31.60
CA LYS A 62 10.50 21.88 -32.94
C LYS A 62 9.96 20.92 -34.00
N ASP A 63 9.24 21.48 -34.95
CA ASP A 63 8.66 20.80 -36.11
C ASP A 63 7.59 19.72 -35.79
N VAL A 64 7.13 19.62 -34.54
CA VAL A 64 6.04 18.72 -34.10
C VAL A 64 4.95 19.54 -33.41
N SER A 65 3.77 19.52 -34.01
CA SER A 65 2.58 20.20 -33.45
C SER A 65 1.59 19.19 -32.84
N ILE A 66 0.80 19.68 -31.94
CA ILE A 66 -0.43 19.07 -31.42
C ILE A 66 -1.56 20.11 -31.46
N HIS A 67 -2.78 19.64 -31.44
CA HIS A 67 -3.94 20.52 -31.35
C HIS A 67 -4.63 20.36 -30.01
N VAL A 68 -4.82 21.44 -29.28
CA VAL A 68 -5.52 21.47 -28.01
C VAL A 68 -6.92 22.02 -28.25
N VAL A 69 -7.92 21.17 -28.09
CA VAL A 69 -9.34 21.50 -28.21
C VAL A 69 -9.82 21.82 -26.79
N GLU A 70 -10.09 23.10 -26.55
CA GLU A 70 -10.56 23.61 -25.25
C GLU A 70 -12.09 23.44 -25.15
N LEU A 71 -12.59 23.03 -24.00
CA LEU A 71 -14.00 22.82 -23.70
C LEU A 71 -14.57 24.04 -22.98
N LYS A 72 -15.89 24.27 -23.12
CA LYS A 72 -16.53 25.52 -22.69
C LYS A 72 -16.54 25.70 -21.18
N ASP A 73 -16.87 24.65 -20.43
CA ASP A 73 -16.98 24.70 -18.98
C ASP A 73 -15.66 24.26 -18.28
N GLY A 74 -14.57 24.22 -19.04
CA GLY A 74 -13.25 23.79 -18.62
C GLY A 74 -12.91 22.40 -19.13
N GLY A 75 -11.61 22.05 -19.03
CA GLY A 75 -11.09 20.82 -19.61
C GLY A 75 -10.62 20.99 -21.06
N PHE A 76 -10.00 19.95 -21.60
CA PHE A 76 -9.44 19.98 -22.95
C PHE A 76 -9.20 18.56 -23.49
N VAL A 77 -9.10 18.48 -24.83
CA VAL A 77 -8.66 17.28 -25.55
C VAL A 77 -7.42 17.60 -26.36
N VAL A 78 -6.36 16.82 -26.21
CA VAL A 78 -5.13 16.93 -26.98
C VAL A 78 -5.19 15.98 -28.16
N MET A 79 -5.20 16.53 -29.37
CA MET A 79 -5.26 15.79 -30.62
C MET A 79 -3.90 15.77 -31.32
N SER A 80 -3.56 14.64 -31.93
CA SER A 80 -2.39 14.57 -32.81
C SER A 80 -2.56 15.44 -34.06
N SER A 81 -1.45 15.92 -34.60
CA SER A 81 -1.38 16.61 -35.91
C SER A 81 -1.04 15.66 -37.07
N ASP A 82 -1.13 14.36 -36.89
CA ASP A 82 -0.66 13.34 -37.83
C ASP A 82 -1.60 12.13 -37.80
N THR A 83 -2.16 11.75 -38.95
CA THR A 83 -3.11 10.63 -39.06
C THR A 83 -2.51 9.25 -38.80
N THR A 84 -1.20 9.10 -38.86
CA THR A 84 -0.53 7.84 -38.54
C THR A 84 -0.40 7.60 -37.04
N ARG A 85 -0.75 8.61 -36.24
CA ARG A 85 -0.67 8.59 -34.77
C ARG A 85 -2.04 8.52 -34.15
N GLU A 86 -2.07 8.13 -32.86
CA GLU A 86 -3.29 8.11 -32.05
C GLU A 86 -4.04 9.45 -32.16
N PRO A 87 -5.32 9.46 -32.52
CA PRO A 87 -6.07 10.71 -32.63
C PRO A 87 -6.11 11.53 -31.35
N VAL A 88 -6.49 10.91 -30.24
CA VAL A 88 -6.56 11.54 -28.90
C VAL A 88 -5.34 11.10 -28.10
N VAL A 89 -4.44 12.03 -27.81
CA VAL A 89 -3.19 11.79 -27.06
C VAL A 89 -3.42 11.92 -25.54
N ALA A 90 -4.20 12.91 -25.13
CA ALA A 90 -4.57 13.12 -23.75
C ALA A 90 -5.85 13.92 -23.64
N PHE A 91 -6.53 13.83 -22.50
CA PHE A 91 -7.66 14.71 -22.18
C PHE A 91 -7.81 14.90 -20.69
N SER A 92 -8.41 16.01 -20.30
CA SER A 92 -8.68 16.37 -18.92
C SER A 92 -10.07 16.98 -18.81
N SER A 93 -10.80 16.68 -17.74
CA SER A 93 -12.10 17.29 -17.45
C SER A 93 -11.99 18.67 -16.79
N GLY A 94 -10.80 19.10 -16.39
CA GLY A 94 -10.61 20.37 -15.69
C GLY A 94 -9.40 21.17 -16.15
N GLY A 95 -9.46 22.47 -15.88
CA GLY A 95 -8.35 23.39 -16.15
C GLY A 95 -8.13 23.72 -17.62
N LYS A 96 -6.99 24.29 -17.91
CA LYS A 96 -6.48 24.62 -19.26
C LYS A 96 -5.05 24.11 -19.36
N LEU A 97 -4.66 23.60 -20.51
CA LEU A 97 -3.28 23.21 -20.74
C LEU A 97 -2.39 24.44 -20.88
N GLU A 98 -1.54 24.67 -19.90
CA GLU A 98 -0.52 25.73 -19.94
C GLU A 98 0.76 25.21 -20.58
N GLU A 99 1.33 25.96 -21.53
CA GLU A 99 2.57 25.66 -22.25
C GLU A 99 3.77 26.12 -21.40
N SER A 100 3.88 25.51 -20.19
CA SER A 100 4.93 25.84 -19.22
C SER A 100 5.65 24.58 -18.74
N ASP A 101 6.97 24.68 -18.58
CA ASP A 101 7.77 23.58 -18.06
C ASP A 101 7.53 23.32 -16.54
N SER A 102 6.78 24.19 -15.88
CA SER A 102 6.22 23.93 -14.54
C SER A 102 4.98 23.01 -14.58
N ASN A 103 4.32 22.92 -15.73
CA ASN A 103 3.16 22.04 -15.92
C ASN A 103 3.62 20.61 -16.24
N PRO A 104 3.40 19.62 -15.36
CA PRO A 104 3.83 18.25 -15.58
C PRO A 104 3.27 17.63 -16.85
N LEU A 105 2.00 17.92 -17.21
CA LEU A 105 1.40 17.39 -18.44
C LEU A 105 2.08 17.98 -19.68
N TRP A 106 2.44 19.26 -19.67
CA TRP A 106 3.19 19.86 -20.79
C TRP A 106 4.55 19.19 -20.96
N VAL A 107 5.27 18.91 -19.87
CA VAL A 107 6.55 18.19 -19.92
C VAL A 107 6.36 16.78 -20.47
N LEU A 108 5.30 16.07 -20.06
CA LEU A 108 4.95 14.77 -20.60
C LEU A 108 4.71 14.82 -22.11
N LEU A 109 3.91 15.78 -22.60
CA LEU A 109 3.58 15.96 -24.02
C LEU A 109 4.81 16.34 -24.86
N LYS A 110 5.75 17.11 -24.30
CA LYS A 110 7.04 17.37 -24.95
C LYS A 110 7.80 16.08 -25.17
N ARG A 111 7.95 15.29 -24.10
CA ARG A 111 8.64 14.00 -24.19
C ARG A 111 7.92 13.01 -25.10
N ASP A 112 6.62 12.95 -25.03
CA ASP A 112 5.77 12.17 -25.93
C ASP A 112 6.04 12.51 -27.40
N SER A 113 6.07 13.80 -27.71
CA SER A 113 6.34 14.30 -29.07
C SER A 113 7.74 13.91 -29.58
N GLU A 114 8.76 13.94 -28.74
CA GLU A 114 10.11 13.45 -29.05
C GLU A 114 10.10 11.95 -29.36
N VAL A 115 9.46 11.16 -28.48
CA VAL A 115 9.39 9.69 -28.64
C VAL A 115 8.65 9.30 -29.90
N ARG A 116 7.51 9.95 -30.19
CA ARG A 116 6.70 9.66 -31.40
C ARG A 116 7.39 10.07 -32.71
N THR A 117 8.36 10.98 -32.66
CA THR A 117 9.13 11.41 -33.86
C THR A 117 10.41 10.61 -34.08
N GLY A 118 10.70 9.62 -33.27
CA GLY A 118 11.91 8.81 -33.43
C GLY A 118 13.19 9.53 -33.02
N GLY A 119 13.11 10.54 -32.17
CA GLY A 119 14.25 11.35 -31.68
C GLY A 119 15.23 10.62 -30.73
N THR A 120 15.25 9.31 -30.70
CA THR A 120 16.22 8.52 -29.90
C THR A 120 17.34 8.02 -30.83
N THR A 121 18.44 8.73 -30.76
CA THR A 121 19.71 8.25 -31.33
C THR A 121 20.27 7.12 -30.47
N SER A 122 19.97 5.86 -30.79
CA SER A 122 20.86 4.75 -30.46
C SER A 122 20.69 3.58 -31.45
N ALA A 123 21.82 3.13 -31.92
CA ALA A 123 21.96 2.11 -32.94
C ALA A 123 21.50 0.74 -32.44
N SER A 124 20.32 0.30 -32.82
CA SER A 124 19.94 -1.09 -32.67
C SER A 124 20.40 -1.91 -33.87
N THR A 125 20.95 -3.07 -33.56
CA THR A 125 21.51 -4.05 -34.51
C THR A 125 20.49 -4.50 -35.56
N SER A 126 20.96 -4.69 -36.79
CA SER A 126 20.24 -4.86 -38.06
C SER A 126 19.22 -6.03 -38.19
N GLY A 127 19.01 -6.83 -37.14
CA GLY A 127 18.09 -7.98 -37.19
C GLY A 127 16.67 -7.70 -36.69
N THR A 128 16.51 -6.69 -35.84
CA THR A 128 15.22 -6.30 -35.24
C THR A 128 14.43 -5.29 -36.10
N ARG A 129 15.11 -4.62 -37.01
CA ARG A 129 14.53 -3.53 -37.80
C ARG A 129 13.47 -3.99 -38.85
N ALA A 130 13.54 -5.20 -39.35
CA ALA A 130 12.57 -5.69 -40.34
C ALA A 130 11.23 -6.15 -39.67
N LYS A 131 11.29 -6.63 -38.41
CA LYS A 131 10.09 -6.99 -37.65
C LYS A 131 9.41 -5.76 -37.07
N ALA A 132 10.17 -4.75 -36.66
CA ALA A 132 9.66 -3.46 -36.19
C ALA A 132 8.94 -2.70 -37.29
N ALA A 133 9.52 -2.61 -38.49
CA ALA A 133 8.92 -1.89 -39.64
C ALA A 133 7.54 -2.46 -40.05
N SER A 134 7.35 -3.78 -40.06
CA SER A 134 6.04 -4.38 -40.38
C SER A 134 4.98 -4.20 -39.28
N SER A 135 5.38 -3.98 -38.04
CA SER A 135 4.47 -3.71 -36.91
C SER A 135 4.10 -2.23 -36.83
N GLU A 136 5.02 -1.33 -37.14
CA GLU A 136 4.76 0.12 -37.22
C GLU A 136 3.76 0.43 -38.36
N ASP A 137 3.87 -0.20 -39.52
CA ASP A 137 2.91 -0.06 -40.62
C ASP A 137 1.51 -0.51 -40.24
N SER A 138 1.38 -1.52 -39.37
CA SER A 138 0.08 -2.00 -38.88
C SER A 138 -0.57 -1.03 -37.89
N VAL A 139 0.21 -0.42 -37.00
CA VAL A 139 -0.29 0.58 -36.02
C VAL A 139 -0.69 1.87 -36.72
N SER A 140 0.14 2.33 -37.68
CA SER A 140 -0.18 3.50 -38.51
C SER A 140 -1.51 3.33 -39.24
N SER A 141 -1.72 2.16 -39.88
CA SER A 141 -2.96 1.83 -40.58
C SER A 141 -4.17 1.77 -39.65
N GLN A 142 -4.01 1.30 -38.42
CA GLN A 142 -5.08 1.32 -37.39
C GLN A 142 -5.42 2.74 -36.97
N ASN A 143 -4.43 3.59 -36.74
CA ASN A 143 -4.64 4.99 -36.39
C ASN A 143 -5.30 5.76 -37.53
N GLU A 144 -4.88 5.56 -38.79
CA GLU A 144 -5.57 6.12 -39.94
C GLU A 144 -7.05 5.68 -40.03
N ALA A 145 -7.34 4.42 -39.71
CA ALA A 145 -8.71 3.94 -39.67
C ALA A 145 -9.53 4.63 -38.56
N ARG A 146 -8.92 4.89 -37.39
CA ARG A 146 -9.54 5.66 -36.30
C ARG A 146 -9.82 7.11 -36.69
N TRP A 147 -8.85 7.78 -37.32
CA TRP A 147 -9.05 9.12 -37.86
C TRP A 147 -10.18 9.16 -38.88
N LYS A 148 -10.24 8.18 -39.81
CA LYS A 148 -11.34 8.09 -40.81
C LYS A 148 -12.71 7.90 -40.15
N ARG A 149 -12.80 7.11 -39.06
CA ARG A 149 -14.05 6.96 -38.30
C ARG A 149 -14.47 8.28 -37.66
N LEU A 150 -13.57 8.95 -36.96
CA LEU A 150 -13.83 10.24 -36.30
C LEU A 150 -14.21 11.35 -37.30
N LEU A 151 -13.73 11.31 -38.54
CA LEU A 151 -14.03 12.29 -39.59
C LEU A 151 -15.23 11.90 -40.47
N GLY A 152 -15.60 10.61 -40.51
CA GLY A 152 -16.61 10.07 -41.41
C GLY A 152 -18.09 10.32 -41.05
N GLY A 153 -18.38 10.78 -39.85
CA GLY A 153 -19.72 11.24 -39.42
C GLY A 153 -20.87 10.24 -39.45
N ASN A 154 -20.62 8.95 -39.69
CA ASN A 154 -21.65 7.90 -39.80
C ASN A 154 -21.28 6.69 -38.95
N MET A 155 -21.36 6.81 -37.65
CA MET A 155 -21.40 5.64 -36.75
C MET A 155 -22.81 5.12 -36.71
N LYS A 156 -23.17 4.22 -37.61
CA LYS A 156 -24.33 3.37 -37.43
C LYS A 156 -23.99 2.35 -36.34
N SER A 157 -24.78 2.31 -35.28
CA SER A 157 -24.86 1.18 -34.40
C SER A 157 -24.92 -0.11 -35.24
N ARG A 158 -23.92 -0.97 -35.11
CA ARG A 158 -23.89 -2.28 -35.76
C ARG A 158 -24.85 -3.18 -35.02
N ASP A 159 -26.05 -3.30 -35.56
CA ASP A 159 -26.94 -4.43 -35.27
C ASP A 159 -26.25 -5.74 -35.76
N GLY A 160 -25.93 -6.61 -34.82
CA GLY A 160 -25.71 -8.02 -35.03
C GLY A 160 -24.37 -8.43 -35.64
N GLY A 161 -23.43 -8.83 -34.80
CA GLY A 161 -22.30 -9.67 -35.16
C GLY A 161 -20.94 -9.13 -34.70
N GLU A 162 -20.37 -9.82 -33.69
CA GLU A 162 -18.98 -9.74 -33.22
C GLU A 162 -18.41 -8.30 -33.23
N GLY A 163 -18.99 -7.43 -32.45
CA GLY A 163 -18.56 -6.05 -32.34
C GLY A 163 -17.89 -5.82 -30.99
N ILE A 164 -16.65 -5.41 -31.01
CA ILE A 164 -16.00 -4.69 -29.91
C ILE A 164 -16.93 -3.53 -29.57
N SER A 165 -17.45 -3.51 -28.34
CA SER A 165 -18.37 -2.45 -27.88
C SER A 165 -17.65 -1.11 -27.90
N GLU A 166 -18.32 -0.11 -28.42
CA GLU A 166 -17.84 1.26 -28.61
C GLU A 166 -17.71 2.04 -27.30
N ILE A 167 -17.71 1.38 -26.16
CA ILE A 167 -17.70 2.02 -24.85
C ILE A 167 -16.29 2.04 -24.30
N SER A 168 -15.81 3.18 -23.83
CA SER A 168 -14.59 3.29 -23.06
C SER A 168 -14.64 2.35 -21.85
N ASP A 169 -13.77 1.36 -21.85
CA ASP A 169 -13.69 0.34 -20.80
C ASP A 169 -12.77 0.82 -19.70
N VAL A 170 -13.31 1.59 -18.74
CA VAL A 170 -12.57 1.92 -17.52
C VAL A 170 -12.37 0.67 -16.69
N ARG A 171 -11.14 0.26 -16.54
CA ARG A 171 -10.74 -0.90 -15.75
C ARG A 171 -10.56 -0.54 -14.28
N VAL A 172 -9.82 0.51 -14.05
CA VAL A 172 -9.57 1.06 -12.72
C VAL A 172 -9.82 2.56 -12.75
N GLU A 173 -10.84 2.98 -12.00
CA GLU A 173 -11.16 4.40 -11.80
C GLU A 173 -10.00 5.08 -11.06
N PRO A 174 -9.83 6.41 -11.20
CA PRO A 174 -8.82 7.15 -10.47
C PRO A 174 -8.87 6.89 -8.96
N LEU A 175 -7.87 6.22 -8.43
CA LEU A 175 -7.80 5.80 -7.03
C LEU A 175 -7.54 6.99 -6.10
N VAL A 176 -6.64 7.91 -6.50
CA VAL A 176 -6.17 9.02 -5.67
C VAL A 176 -7.09 10.22 -5.86
N GLN A 177 -7.93 10.48 -4.88
CA GLN A 177 -8.92 11.56 -4.91
C GLN A 177 -8.34 12.91 -4.44
N SER A 178 -7.15 12.93 -3.85
CA SER A 178 -6.50 14.15 -3.39
C SER A 178 -6.01 14.99 -4.59
N LYS A 179 -6.30 16.29 -4.55
CA LYS A 179 -5.86 17.27 -5.54
C LYS A 179 -4.90 18.24 -4.89
N TRP A 180 -3.72 17.73 -4.60
CA TRP A 180 -2.71 18.48 -3.86
C TRP A 180 -1.70 19.15 -4.76
N TYR A 181 -1.01 20.15 -4.22
CA TYR A 181 -0.04 21.00 -4.92
C TYR A 181 1.29 21.04 -4.15
N GLN A 182 2.21 21.94 -4.55
CA GLN A 182 3.53 22.05 -3.92
C GLN A 182 3.68 23.30 -3.03
N ALA A 183 2.72 24.22 -3.11
CA ALA A 183 2.66 25.47 -2.36
C ALA A 183 1.21 25.74 -1.92
N GLY A 184 0.93 26.91 -1.36
CA GLY A 184 -0.43 27.44 -1.29
C GLY A 184 -0.88 27.96 -2.66
N TRP A 185 -2.18 28.23 -2.82
CA TRP A 185 -2.71 28.78 -4.08
C TRP A 185 -2.52 30.30 -4.23
N GLU A 186 -2.24 31.00 -3.13
CA GLU A 186 -1.88 32.41 -3.15
C GLU A 186 -0.48 32.61 -2.56
N GLU A 187 0.16 33.71 -2.90
CA GLU A 187 1.56 33.99 -2.51
C GLU A 187 1.77 33.96 -0.99
N ASP A 188 0.71 34.26 -0.20
CA ASP A 188 0.72 34.27 1.28
C ASP A 188 0.03 33.06 1.92
N SER A 189 -0.56 32.15 1.14
CA SER A 189 -1.26 30.98 1.70
C SER A 189 -0.32 29.78 1.80
N LEU A 190 0.09 29.44 3.03
CA LEU A 190 0.93 28.27 3.28
C LEU A 190 0.05 27.04 3.49
N ILE A 191 0.32 25.95 2.73
CA ILE A 191 -0.32 24.65 2.91
C ILE A 191 0.78 23.57 2.81
N TYR A 192 1.07 23.12 1.59
CA TYR A 192 2.02 22.03 1.33
C TYR A 192 3.47 22.39 1.65
N ASN A 193 3.78 23.66 1.70
CA ASN A 193 5.09 24.24 2.03
C ASN A 193 5.12 24.87 3.43
N TYR A 194 4.17 24.57 4.28
CA TYR A 194 4.03 25.20 5.61
C TYR A 194 5.29 25.04 6.47
N TYR A 195 5.91 23.87 6.48
CA TYR A 195 7.10 23.56 7.26
C TYR A 195 8.37 23.39 6.43
N THR A 196 8.32 23.66 5.14
CA THR A 196 9.55 23.61 4.32
C THR A 196 10.47 24.80 4.63
N PRO A 197 11.79 24.65 4.47
CA PRO A 197 12.71 25.76 4.66
C PRO A 197 12.35 26.98 3.81
N ASN A 198 12.27 28.15 4.43
CA ASN A 198 11.87 29.42 3.79
C ASN A 198 10.55 29.36 3.04
N HIS A 199 9.68 28.40 3.38
CA HIS A 199 8.44 28.11 2.69
C HIS A 199 8.62 27.85 1.18
N TYR A 200 9.75 27.32 0.78
CA TYR A 200 9.99 26.89 -0.59
C TYR A 200 9.04 25.72 -0.95
N LEU A 201 8.82 25.51 -2.25
CA LEU A 201 7.96 24.40 -2.72
C LEU A 201 8.34 23.09 -2.04
N CYS A 202 7.36 22.27 -1.63
CA CYS A 202 7.66 20.98 -1.00
C CYS A 202 8.30 19.97 -1.95
N GLY A 203 8.11 20.16 -3.27
CA GLY A 203 8.69 19.34 -4.34
C GLY A 203 7.76 18.23 -4.80
N CYS A 204 7.80 17.93 -6.11
CA CYS A 204 6.88 16.98 -6.74
C CYS A 204 6.96 15.55 -6.16
N VAL A 205 8.14 15.10 -5.75
CA VAL A 205 8.31 13.77 -5.09
C VAL A 205 7.59 13.74 -3.75
N ALA A 206 7.67 14.83 -2.97
CA ALA A 206 6.98 14.92 -1.69
C ALA A 206 5.46 14.99 -1.88
N THR A 207 4.98 15.75 -2.88
CA THR A 207 3.56 15.83 -3.21
C THR A 207 3.01 14.47 -3.65
N ALA A 208 3.66 13.80 -4.60
CA ALA A 208 3.23 12.49 -5.08
C ALA A 208 3.24 11.44 -3.97
N GLY A 209 4.31 11.40 -3.15
CA GLY A 209 4.38 10.52 -1.99
C GLY A 209 3.28 10.80 -0.97
N ALA A 210 3.00 12.07 -0.67
CA ALA A 210 1.97 12.47 0.27
C ALA A 210 0.56 12.10 -0.21
N GLN A 211 0.26 12.25 -1.50
CA GLN A 211 -1.01 11.83 -2.08
C GLN A 211 -1.20 10.31 -2.02
N VAL A 212 -0.15 9.53 -2.27
CA VAL A 212 -0.17 8.07 -2.09
C VAL A 212 -0.38 7.70 -0.63
N MET A 213 0.30 8.37 0.31
CA MET A 213 0.10 8.15 1.74
C MET A 213 -1.32 8.53 2.18
N ARG A 214 -1.88 9.62 1.66
CA ARG A 214 -3.27 10.04 1.93
C ARG A 214 -4.29 9.05 1.39
N TYR A 215 -4.03 8.45 0.23
CA TYR A 215 -4.88 7.39 -0.33
C TYR A 215 -4.94 6.16 0.58
N PHE A 216 -3.78 5.70 1.08
CA PHE A 216 -3.72 4.56 1.99
C PHE A 216 -4.11 4.88 3.43
N GLU A 217 -4.15 6.16 3.80
CA GLU A 217 -4.21 6.61 5.20
C GLU A 217 -3.14 5.90 6.06
N TRP A 218 -1.92 5.83 5.51
CA TRP A 218 -0.81 5.10 6.10
C TRP A 218 0.43 5.98 6.29
N PRO A 219 1.12 5.89 7.45
CA PRO A 219 0.87 4.99 8.59
C PRO A 219 -0.50 5.27 9.24
N ARG A 220 -1.07 4.32 9.97
CA ARG A 220 -2.34 4.52 10.66
C ARG A 220 -2.26 5.74 11.58
N ALA A 221 -3.35 6.46 11.78
CA ALA A 221 -3.38 7.67 12.60
C ALA A 221 -2.87 7.45 14.05
N THR A 222 -3.00 6.23 14.56
CA THR A 222 -2.50 5.81 15.88
C THR A 222 -1.02 5.44 15.90
N THR A 223 -0.32 5.49 14.76
CA THR A 223 1.08 5.08 14.66
C THR A 223 2.00 6.28 14.81
N TYR A 224 2.80 6.31 15.85
CA TYR A 224 3.81 7.34 16.05
C TYR A 224 5.00 7.15 15.11
N ILE A 225 5.36 8.17 14.36
CA ILE A 225 6.53 8.20 13.49
C ILE A 225 7.63 9.01 14.17
N GLN A 226 8.76 8.36 14.41
CA GLN A 226 9.91 9.03 15.05
C GLN A 226 10.45 10.14 14.16
N PRO A 227 10.73 11.34 14.72
CA PRO A 227 11.44 12.37 14.00
C PRO A 227 12.78 11.85 13.45
N PHE A 228 13.09 12.22 12.22
CA PHE A 228 14.31 11.82 11.54
C PHE A 228 15.10 13.01 11.06
N THR A 229 16.42 13.03 11.31
CA THR A 229 17.30 14.06 10.81
C THR A 229 18.03 13.58 9.57
N ASN A 230 17.76 14.21 8.43
CA ASN A 230 18.49 13.95 7.19
C ASN A 230 19.65 14.97 6.99
N PRO A 231 20.90 14.52 7.07
CA PRO A 231 22.07 15.41 6.88
C PRO A 231 22.32 15.78 5.41
N HIS A 232 21.58 15.20 4.45
CA HIS A 232 21.80 15.35 3.02
C HIS A 232 20.87 16.36 2.35
N CYS A 233 19.90 16.90 3.07
CA CYS A 233 19.08 18.00 2.58
C CYS A 233 19.93 19.20 2.19
N LYS A 234 19.47 19.97 1.20
CA LYS A 234 20.11 21.23 0.79
C LYS A 234 19.08 22.35 0.77
N VAL A 235 19.51 23.54 1.21
CA VAL A 235 18.73 24.77 1.07
C VAL A 235 19.61 25.76 0.30
N ASP A 236 19.14 26.27 -0.84
CA ASP A 236 19.90 27.15 -1.74
C ASP A 236 21.28 26.59 -2.08
N GLY A 237 21.38 25.28 -2.31
CA GLY A 237 22.63 24.60 -2.64
C GLY A 237 23.52 24.28 -1.44
N VAL A 238 23.23 24.83 -0.26
CA VAL A 238 24.00 24.58 0.98
C VAL A 238 23.47 23.32 1.67
N LYS A 239 24.38 22.39 2.01
CA LYS A 239 24.05 21.19 2.79
C LYS A 239 23.54 21.61 4.17
N THR A 240 22.28 21.32 4.45
CA THR A 240 21.57 21.75 5.65
C THR A 240 20.87 20.56 6.27
N PRO A 241 21.38 20.02 7.39
CA PRO A 241 20.65 18.96 8.11
C PRO A 241 19.28 19.47 8.52
N LEU A 242 18.23 18.74 8.12
CA LEU A 242 16.83 19.04 8.47
C LEU A 242 16.24 17.86 9.24
N THR A 243 15.40 18.18 10.22
CA THR A 243 14.71 17.18 11.05
C THR A 243 13.22 17.19 10.72
N SER A 244 12.66 16.04 10.40
CA SER A 244 11.22 15.85 10.23
C SER A 244 10.50 16.03 11.56
N GLN A 245 9.25 16.43 11.54
CA GLN A 245 8.47 16.59 12.76
C GLN A 245 8.06 15.25 13.37
N GLY A 246 7.79 14.26 12.51
CA GLY A 246 7.32 12.96 12.97
C GLY A 246 5.98 13.05 13.70
N GLY A 247 5.73 12.16 14.68
CA GLY A 247 4.48 12.12 15.44
C GLY A 247 3.36 11.43 14.69
N TYR A 248 2.13 11.74 15.02
CA TYR A 248 0.94 11.16 14.41
C TYR A 248 0.51 11.94 13.17
N TYR A 249 -0.11 11.25 12.20
CA TYR A 249 -0.73 11.84 11.03
C TYR A 249 -2.24 11.65 11.10
N ASP A 250 -2.96 12.72 11.39
CA ASP A 250 -4.42 12.70 11.42
C ASP A 250 -4.96 12.89 10.00
N TRP A 251 -5.34 11.80 9.38
CA TRP A 251 -5.84 11.78 7.99
C TRP A 251 -7.16 12.51 7.83
N SER A 252 -7.97 12.63 8.90
CA SER A 252 -9.23 13.37 8.87
C SER A 252 -9.03 14.88 8.73
N LYS A 253 -7.84 15.38 9.14
CA LYS A 253 -7.41 16.77 9.01
C LYS A 253 -6.63 17.06 7.73
N MET A 254 -6.68 16.17 6.78
CA MET A 254 -6.03 16.35 5.48
C MET A 254 -7.08 16.29 4.36
N PRO A 255 -7.83 17.38 4.10
CA PRO A 255 -8.85 17.39 3.06
C PRO A 255 -8.29 16.97 1.71
N LEU A 256 -9.09 16.17 0.96
CA LEU A 256 -8.70 15.67 -0.35
C LEU A 256 -8.53 16.81 -1.37
N VAL A 257 -9.42 17.79 -1.31
CA VAL A 257 -9.40 18.98 -2.16
C VAL A 257 -9.48 20.21 -1.25
N PRO A 258 -8.34 20.67 -0.71
CA PRO A 258 -8.32 21.88 0.10
C PRO A 258 -8.87 23.07 -0.69
N ASP A 259 -9.59 23.98 -0.04
CA ASP A 259 -10.16 25.21 -0.60
C ASP A 259 -9.94 26.39 0.35
N ASP A 260 -10.56 27.52 0.07
CA ASP A 260 -10.40 28.75 0.88
C ASP A 260 -10.91 28.61 2.33
N SER A 261 -11.65 27.57 2.64
CA SER A 261 -12.16 27.30 4.00
C SER A 261 -11.23 26.47 4.86
N ILE A 262 -10.08 26.01 4.31
CA ILE A 262 -9.09 25.19 5.02
C ILE A 262 -8.63 25.88 6.31
N THR A 263 -8.67 25.16 7.40
CA THR A 263 -8.23 25.61 8.72
C THR A 263 -6.71 25.61 8.85
N ASP A 264 -6.19 26.33 9.85
CA ASP A 264 -4.75 26.32 10.11
C ASP A 264 -4.23 24.93 10.52
N GLU A 265 -5.01 24.16 11.27
CA GLU A 265 -4.67 22.78 11.65
C GLU A 265 -4.55 21.87 10.42
N GLU A 266 -5.48 21.97 9.49
CA GLU A 266 -5.45 21.19 8.26
C GLU A 266 -4.25 21.57 7.38
N ARG A 267 -3.93 22.89 7.30
CA ARG A 267 -2.71 23.38 6.62
C ARG A 267 -1.45 22.82 7.26
N GLN A 268 -1.40 22.86 8.59
CA GLN A 268 -0.26 22.33 9.34
C GLN A 268 -0.11 20.83 9.15
N MET A 269 -1.21 20.07 9.20
CA MET A 269 -1.17 18.61 9.06
C MET A 269 -0.72 18.19 7.66
N ILE A 270 -1.23 18.82 6.60
CA ILE A 270 -0.76 18.58 5.23
C ILE A 270 0.69 19.00 5.08
N GLY A 271 1.04 20.21 5.52
CA GLY A 271 2.40 20.76 5.43
C GLY A 271 3.42 19.94 6.23
N LYS A 272 3.01 19.35 7.36
CA LYS A 272 3.81 18.42 8.13
C LYS A 272 4.14 17.17 7.30
N LEU A 273 3.14 16.53 6.72
CA LEU A 273 3.32 15.32 5.93
C LEU A 273 4.25 15.57 4.74
N THR A 274 4.00 16.62 3.95
CA THR A 274 4.82 16.93 2.76
C THR A 274 6.24 17.34 3.13
N SER A 275 6.42 18.10 4.22
CA SER A 275 7.74 18.46 4.72
C SER A 275 8.51 17.23 5.24
N ASP A 276 7.85 16.37 6.00
CA ASP A 276 8.47 15.15 6.56
C ASP A 276 8.93 14.21 5.44
N ILE A 277 8.13 14.00 4.39
CA ILE A 277 8.55 13.24 3.21
C ILE A 277 9.74 13.94 2.55
N GLY A 278 9.65 15.25 2.30
CA GLY A 278 10.73 16.01 1.68
C GLY A 278 12.04 15.87 2.43
N ILE A 279 12.00 15.92 3.76
CA ILE A 279 13.18 15.71 4.61
C ILE A 279 13.68 14.26 4.51
N CYS A 280 12.78 13.28 4.62
CA CYS A 280 13.16 11.88 4.55
C CYS A 280 13.85 11.52 3.23
N VAL A 281 13.39 12.06 2.10
CA VAL A 281 14.01 11.81 0.78
C VAL A 281 15.26 12.64 0.52
N GLY A 282 15.64 13.58 1.39
CA GLY A 282 16.81 14.44 1.21
C GLY A 282 16.60 15.54 0.17
N MET A 283 15.42 16.19 0.21
CA MET A 283 15.02 17.24 -0.73
C MET A 283 16.04 18.38 -0.80
N LYS A 284 16.20 18.90 -2.00
CA LYS A 284 16.96 20.12 -2.30
C LYS A 284 15.97 21.24 -2.54
N TYR A 285 15.90 22.16 -1.59
CA TYR A 285 14.99 23.29 -1.61
C TYR A 285 15.68 24.52 -2.19
N THR A 286 15.01 25.20 -3.12
CA THR A 286 15.41 26.53 -3.63
C THR A 286 14.19 27.42 -3.79
N SER A 287 14.38 28.72 -4.00
CA SER A 287 13.29 29.68 -4.20
C SER A 287 12.46 29.44 -5.48
N THR A 288 12.96 28.66 -6.43
CA THR A 288 12.29 28.43 -7.73
C THR A 288 11.86 26.99 -7.94
N GLU A 289 12.52 26.03 -7.32
CA GLU A 289 12.23 24.60 -7.50
C GLU A 289 12.70 23.80 -6.27
N SER A 290 12.04 22.68 -6.01
CA SER A 290 12.51 21.70 -5.04
C SER A 290 12.48 20.33 -5.66
N GLY A 291 13.61 19.60 -5.57
CA GLY A 291 13.75 18.34 -6.30
C GLY A 291 14.67 17.33 -5.63
N VAL A 292 14.40 16.06 -5.92
CA VAL A 292 15.18 14.90 -5.49
C VAL A 292 14.93 13.75 -6.44
N SER A 293 15.79 12.73 -6.45
CA SER A 293 15.59 11.53 -7.25
C SER A 293 14.42 10.69 -6.74
N LEU A 294 13.53 10.26 -7.64
CA LEU A 294 12.32 9.51 -7.30
C LEU A 294 12.58 8.23 -6.47
N PRO A 295 13.61 7.40 -6.72
CA PRO A 295 13.88 6.20 -5.91
C PRO A 295 14.08 6.45 -4.42
N MET A 296 14.45 7.67 -4.01
CA MET A 296 14.57 8.03 -2.59
C MET A 296 13.25 7.92 -1.83
N LEU A 297 12.12 7.95 -2.54
CA LEU A 297 10.81 7.76 -1.96
C LEU A 297 10.61 6.34 -1.40
N VAL A 298 11.24 5.34 -2.00
CA VAL A 298 11.22 3.96 -1.51
C VAL A 298 11.85 3.87 -0.12
N GLU A 299 12.99 4.50 0.06
CA GLU A 299 13.69 4.56 1.36
C GLU A 299 12.81 5.27 2.41
N ALA A 300 12.16 6.38 2.03
CA ALA A 300 11.25 7.09 2.91
C ALA A 300 10.07 6.19 3.34
N PHE A 301 9.40 5.53 2.39
CA PHE A 301 8.28 4.67 2.68
C PHE A 301 8.65 3.52 3.62
N LYS A 302 9.72 2.78 3.31
CA LYS A 302 10.11 1.58 4.07
C LYS A 302 10.72 1.93 5.43
N ASN A 303 11.66 2.86 5.46
CA ASN A 303 12.48 3.10 6.65
C ASN A 303 11.87 4.11 7.62
N HIS A 304 10.98 5.02 7.14
CA HIS A 304 10.40 6.07 7.97
C HIS A 304 8.90 5.92 8.15
N PHE A 305 8.15 5.62 7.08
CA PHE A 305 6.69 5.58 7.11
C PHE A 305 6.10 4.17 7.23
N ARG A 306 6.94 3.16 7.57
CA ARG A 306 6.53 1.80 7.90
C ARG A 306 5.72 1.08 6.80
N TYR A 307 5.97 1.40 5.55
CA TYR A 307 5.47 0.57 4.47
C TYR A 307 6.21 -0.75 4.45
N ALA A 308 5.48 -1.83 4.22
CA ALA A 308 6.06 -3.18 4.23
C ALA A 308 6.99 -3.42 3.04
N ASP A 309 6.65 -2.89 1.87
CA ASP A 309 7.52 -2.90 0.70
C ASP A 309 7.20 -1.74 -0.27
N ALA A 310 8.16 -1.41 -1.11
CA ALA A 310 8.04 -0.56 -2.30
C ALA A 310 9.23 -0.85 -3.20
N LEU A 311 9.01 -0.86 -4.52
CA LEU A 311 10.03 -1.19 -5.50
C LEU A 311 10.27 -0.01 -6.45
N PRO A 312 11.53 0.43 -6.63
CA PRO A 312 11.86 1.46 -7.61
C PRO A 312 12.19 0.83 -8.95
N ALA A 313 11.84 1.50 -10.02
CA ALA A 313 12.38 1.28 -11.35
C ALA A 313 12.78 2.63 -11.94
N GLN A 314 13.99 2.75 -12.42
CA GLN A 314 14.50 3.95 -13.08
C GLN A 314 15.43 3.57 -14.21
N TRP A 315 15.39 4.30 -15.31
CA TRP A 315 16.25 4.11 -16.46
C TRP A 315 16.70 5.47 -17.04
N GLU A 316 17.93 5.51 -17.52
CA GLU A 316 18.51 6.72 -18.14
C GLU A 316 18.33 6.73 -19.66
N ASN A 317 18.14 5.56 -20.27
CA ASN A 317 18.02 5.36 -21.72
C ASN A 317 17.01 4.23 -21.98
N ASP A 318 16.74 3.95 -23.26
CA ASP A 318 15.76 3.00 -23.78
C ASP A 318 15.35 1.86 -22.84
N VAL A 319 14.06 1.79 -22.54
CA VAL A 319 13.47 0.64 -21.84
C VAL A 319 13.42 -0.51 -22.83
N SER A 320 14.27 -1.48 -22.63
CA SER A 320 14.38 -2.64 -23.54
C SER A 320 13.16 -3.56 -23.51
N ASN A 321 12.29 -3.43 -22.50
CA ASN A 321 11.09 -4.25 -22.32
C ASN A 321 9.88 -3.44 -21.87
N SER A 322 9.13 -2.91 -22.81
CA SER A 322 7.91 -2.15 -22.57
C SER A 322 6.79 -2.97 -21.91
N ASP A 323 6.78 -4.30 -22.09
CA ASP A 323 5.80 -5.17 -21.46
C ASP A 323 6.01 -5.28 -19.95
N ASP A 324 7.23 -5.29 -19.46
CA ASP A 324 7.50 -5.32 -18.02
C ASP A 324 7.03 -4.03 -17.35
N VAL A 325 7.21 -2.88 -18.02
CA VAL A 325 6.70 -1.59 -17.52
C VAL A 325 5.17 -1.58 -17.47
N LYS A 326 4.53 -2.02 -18.57
CA LYS A 326 3.08 -2.18 -18.63
C LYS A 326 2.57 -3.11 -17.53
N ASN A 327 3.17 -4.29 -17.41
CA ASN A 327 2.81 -5.28 -16.38
C ASN A 327 2.95 -4.71 -14.98
N ALA A 328 4.04 -3.98 -14.70
CA ALA A 328 4.27 -3.37 -13.40
C ALA A 328 3.20 -2.33 -13.07
N ILE A 329 2.90 -1.40 -13.97
CA ILE A 329 1.93 -0.34 -13.73
C ILE A 329 0.52 -0.92 -13.61
N LEU A 330 0.04 -1.67 -14.62
CA LEU A 330 -1.35 -2.12 -14.65
C LEU A 330 -1.67 -3.12 -13.54
N SER A 331 -0.75 -4.05 -13.22
CA SER A 331 -0.99 -4.99 -12.13
C SER A 331 -1.12 -4.31 -10.76
N ASN A 332 -0.36 -3.24 -10.52
CA ASN A 332 -0.52 -2.43 -9.32
C ASN A 332 -1.89 -1.76 -9.29
N LEU A 333 -2.33 -1.14 -10.38
CA LEU A 333 -3.64 -0.51 -10.47
C LEU A 333 -4.77 -1.54 -10.27
N ASP A 334 -4.66 -2.73 -10.89
CA ASP A 334 -5.59 -3.86 -10.66
C ASP A 334 -5.66 -4.28 -9.19
N ALA A 335 -4.53 -4.16 -8.48
CA ALA A 335 -4.45 -4.42 -7.04
C ALA A 335 -4.87 -3.22 -6.17
N SER A 336 -5.40 -2.16 -6.77
CA SER A 336 -5.73 -0.89 -6.10
C SER A 336 -4.51 -0.22 -5.44
N LEU A 337 -3.34 -0.35 -6.06
CA LEU A 337 -2.09 0.25 -5.62
C LEU A 337 -1.69 1.34 -6.62
N PRO A 338 -1.81 2.63 -6.29
CA PRO A 338 -1.31 3.70 -7.14
C PRO A 338 0.22 3.62 -7.27
N VAL A 339 0.73 4.04 -8.42
CA VAL A 339 2.16 4.06 -8.72
C VAL A 339 2.67 5.50 -8.81
N VAL A 340 3.85 5.78 -8.26
CA VAL A 340 4.48 7.10 -8.47
C VAL A 340 5.35 7.03 -9.72
N ILE A 341 5.10 7.93 -10.65
CA ILE A 341 5.71 7.93 -11.99
C ILE A 341 6.65 9.13 -12.12
N GLY A 342 7.85 8.91 -12.62
CA GLY A 342 8.79 9.94 -13.02
C GLY A 342 8.59 10.32 -14.50
N ILE A 343 8.46 11.60 -14.76
CA ILE A 343 8.45 12.19 -16.10
C ILE A 343 9.72 13.03 -16.24
N GLN A 344 10.42 12.89 -17.36
CA GLN A 344 11.62 13.68 -17.61
C GLN A 344 11.57 14.29 -19.01
N GLY A 345 11.87 15.59 -19.09
CA GLY A 345 12.05 16.33 -20.34
C GLY A 345 13.38 17.08 -20.34
N MET A 346 13.69 17.74 -21.45
CA MET A 346 14.88 18.59 -21.60
C MET A 346 14.46 20.04 -21.82
N GLN A 347 15.08 20.97 -21.10
CA GLN A 347 14.92 22.39 -21.32
C GLN A 347 16.30 23.02 -21.46
N GLN A 348 16.60 23.57 -22.65
CA GLN A 348 17.86 24.26 -22.92
C GLN A 348 19.10 23.50 -22.37
N ASP A 349 19.17 22.21 -22.66
CA ASP A 349 20.20 21.27 -22.19
C ASP A 349 20.18 20.94 -20.68
N LYS A 350 19.17 21.42 -19.93
CA LYS A 350 18.93 21.04 -18.55
C LYS A 350 17.81 20.01 -18.48
N ALA A 351 18.03 18.89 -17.82
CA ALA A 351 16.97 17.92 -17.54
C ALA A 351 15.93 18.51 -16.57
N ILE A 352 14.65 18.44 -16.93
CA ILE A 352 13.52 18.81 -16.08
C ILE A 352 12.79 17.52 -15.76
N GLY A 353 12.49 17.29 -14.48
CA GLY A 353 11.78 16.11 -14.03
C GLY A 353 10.59 16.45 -13.15
N HIS A 354 9.50 15.70 -13.30
CA HIS A 354 8.37 15.74 -12.39
C HIS A 354 8.04 14.34 -11.90
N SER A 355 7.53 14.25 -10.67
CA SER A 355 6.94 13.05 -10.11
C SER A 355 5.43 13.26 -9.97
N VAL A 356 4.67 12.31 -10.53
CA VAL A 356 3.21 12.32 -10.60
C VAL A 356 2.67 10.98 -10.13
N VAL A 357 1.37 10.83 -9.95
CA VAL A 357 0.75 9.57 -9.55
C VAL A 357 -0.06 9.00 -10.70
N GLY A 358 0.29 7.78 -11.13
CA GLY A 358 -0.55 6.96 -11.99
C GLY A 358 -1.52 6.17 -11.12
N ASP A 359 -2.81 6.41 -11.28
CA ASP A 359 -3.81 5.93 -10.32
C ASP A 359 -5.07 5.35 -10.96
N GLY A 360 -5.10 5.23 -12.27
CA GLY A 360 -6.20 4.61 -13.00
C GLY A 360 -5.81 4.20 -14.41
N TYR A 361 -6.58 3.35 -15.02
CA TYR A 361 -6.42 3.02 -16.43
C TYR A 361 -7.70 2.49 -17.07
N GLY A 362 -7.74 2.59 -18.37
CA GLY A 362 -8.83 2.06 -19.18
C GLY A 362 -8.46 1.97 -20.64
N TYR A 363 -9.41 1.53 -21.45
CA TYR A 363 -9.23 1.38 -22.89
C TYR A 363 -10.34 2.14 -23.62
N SER A 364 -9.96 2.83 -24.68
CA SER A 364 -10.88 3.38 -25.67
C SER A 364 -10.41 2.90 -27.03
N ASP A 365 -11.26 2.15 -27.73
CA ASP A 365 -10.97 1.60 -29.06
C ASP A 365 -9.61 0.86 -29.11
N ASP A 366 -9.35 -0.05 -28.14
CA ASP A 366 -8.11 -0.81 -27.92
C ASP A 366 -6.87 0.04 -27.57
N SER A 367 -6.99 1.35 -27.41
CA SER A 367 -5.91 2.19 -26.93
C SER A 367 -5.94 2.27 -25.42
N LEU A 368 -4.80 1.96 -24.81
CA LEU A 368 -4.59 2.14 -23.37
C LEU A 368 -4.50 3.62 -23.04
N TYR A 369 -5.23 4.01 -22.01
CA TYR A 369 -5.10 5.30 -21.34
C TYR A 369 -4.74 5.07 -19.87
N LEU A 370 -3.77 5.83 -19.38
CA LEU A 370 -3.44 5.92 -17.96
C LEU A 370 -4.00 7.21 -17.40
N HIS A 371 -4.70 7.14 -16.28
CA HIS A 371 -5.02 8.34 -15.52
C HIS A 371 -3.82 8.74 -14.68
N ILE A 372 -3.48 10.03 -14.77
CA ILE A 372 -2.32 10.62 -14.09
C ILE A 372 -2.79 11.81 -13.28
N ASN A 373 -2.65 11.71 -11.96
CA ASN A 373 -2.76 12.84 -11.04
C ASN A 373 -1.43 13.61 -11.08
N MET A 374 -1.47 14.82 -11.58
CA MET A 374 -0.28 15.63 -11.84
C MET A 374 0.37 16.23 -10.58
N GLY A 375 -0.29 16.15 -9.43
CA GLY A 375 0.19 16.81 -8.20
C GLY A 375 0.22 18.33 -8.35
N TRP A 376 -0.72 18.88 -9.10
CA TRP A 376 -0.80 20.29 -9.46
C TRP A 376 -2.18 20.91 -9.13
N GLY A 377 -2.69 20.55 -7.93
CA GLY A 377 -3.98 21.04 -7.45
C GLY A 377 -5.19 20.52 -8.23
N GLY A 378 -5.06 19.38 -8.91
CA GLY A 378 -6.07 18.86 -9.82
C GLY A 378 -6.06 19.50 -11.22
N HIS A 379 -5.24 20.55 -11.41
CA HIS A 379 -5.07 21.14 -12.73
C HIS A 379 -4.31 20.20 -13.64
N CYS A 380 -4.87 19.92 -14.81
CA CYS A 380 -4.27 19.04 -15.80
C CYS A 380 -4.11 17.57 -15.36
N ASP A 381 -4.82 17.11 -14.31
CA ASP A 381 -5.00 15.67 -14.11
C ASP A 381 -5.63 15.12 -15.38
N ALA A 382 -5.04 14.10 -15.96
CA ALA A 382 -5.39 13.74 -17.34
C ALA A 382 -5.33 12.23 -17.58
N TRP A 383 -6.16 11.79 -18.51
CA TRP A 383 -6.00 10.51 -19.18
C TRP A 383 -5.01 10.69 -20.34
N TYR A 384 -3.97 9.87 -20.37
CA TYR A 384 -2.88 9.94 -21.32
C TYR A 384 -2.68 8.60 -22.02
N ALA A 385 -2.61 8.62 -23.36
CA ALA A 385 -2.33 7.45 -24.19
C ALA A 385 -0.83 7.32 -24.49
N PRO A 386 -0.11 6.35 -23.87
CA PRO A 386 1.29 6.10 -24.19
C PRO A 386 1.47 5.75 -25.67
N PRO A 387 2.57 6.18 -26.32
CA PRO A 387 2.82 5.86 -27.73
C PRO A 387 2.80 4.35 -27.98
N ARG A 388 2.07 3.92 -29.02
CA ARG A 388 1.90 2.51 -29.35
C ARG A 388 2.92 2.08 -30.40
N LEU A 389 3.65 1.01 -30.15
CA LEU A 389 4.65 0.43 -31.07
C LEU A 389 4.04 -0.65 -31.98
N ALA A 390 3.19 -1.50 -31.41
CA ALA A 390 2.48 -2.59 -32.07
C ALA A 390 1.24 -2.97 -31.28
N ALA A 391 0.38 -3.86 -31.81
CA ALA A 391 -0.79 -4.34 -31.07
C ALA A 391 -0.38 -4.92 -29.71
N GLY A 392 -0.85 -4.28 -28.62
CA GLY A 392 -0.53 -4.64 -27.25
C GLY A 392 0.81 -4.15 -26.70
N TYR A 393 1.66 -3.55 -27.52
CA TYR A 393 2.97 -3.02 -27.13
C TYR A 393 2.98 -1.50 -27.15
N TYR A 394 3.50 -0.90 -26.07
CA TYR A 394 3.57 0.55 -25.87
C TYR A 394 4.99 1.01 -25.64
N ASN A 395 5.29 2.24 -25.99
CA ASN A 395 6.58 2.85 -25.72
C ASN A 395 6.49 3.71 -24.44
N PHE A 396 7.04 3.20 -23.36
CA PHE A 396 7.10 3.90 -22.07
C PHE A 396 8.37 4.75 -21.88
N ASN A 397 9.16 5.02 -22.94
CA ASN A 397 10.32 5.91 -22.84
C ASN A 397 9.97 7.37 -22.57
N VAL A 398 8.69 7.70 -22.54
CA VAL A 398 8.15 8.97 -22.03
C VAL A 398 8.32 9.11 -20.52
N LEU A 399 8.43 7.99 -19.80
CA LEU A 399 8.67 7.92 -18.37
C LEU A 399 10.16 7.76 -18.09
N SER A 400 10.66 8.30 -16.99
CA SER A 400 12.03 8.12 -16.53
C SER A 400 12.18 7.06 -15.44
N GLY A 401 11.08 6.61 -14.88
CA GLY A 401 11.02 5.60 -13.85
C GLY A 401 9.67 5.58 -13.14
N PHE A 402 9.52 4.69 -12.15
CA PHE A 402 8.35 4.65 -11.28
C PHE A 402 8.68 4.00 -9.93
N VAL A 403 7.79 4.17 -8.96
CA VAL A 403 7.77 3.42 -7.70
C VAL A 403 6.47 2.65 -7.65
N CYS A 404 6.55 1.34 -7.49
CA CYS A 404 5.41 0.41 -7.51
C CYS A 404 5.50 -0.59 -6.35
N ASN A 405 4.54 -1.52 -6.26
CA ASN A 405 4.41 -2.52 -5.20
C ASN A 405 4.49 -1.86 -3.81
N ILE A 406 3.76 -0.74 -3.66
CA ILE A 406 3.72 0.05 -2.42
C ILE A 406 2.75 -0.64 -1.47
N PHE A 407 3.27 -1.56 -0.65
CA PHE A 407 2.46 -2.36 0.26
C PHE A 407 2.47 -1.77 1.68
N THR A 408 1.29 -1.65 2.28
CA THR A 408 1.13 -1.27 3.70
C THR A 408 1.24 -2.48 4.63
N ASN A 409 0.84 -3.65 4.17
CA ASN A 409 0.89 -4.90 4.92
C ASN A 409 2.07 -5.75 4.47
N LYS A 410 2.61 -6.56 5.40
CA LYS A 410 3.70 -7.48 5.13
C LYS A 410 3.29 -8.50 4.05
N THR A 411 4.12 -8.63 3.04
CA THR A 411 4.05 -9.67 2.03
C THR A 411 5.28 -10.55 2.13
N ASP A 412 5.25 -11.74 1.58
CA ASP A 412 6.46 -12.55 1.47
C ASP A 412 7.54 -11.78 0.70
N SER A 413 8.80 -11.93 1.13
CA SER A 413 9.92 -11.24 0.47
C SER A 413 9.97 -11.55 -1.02
N GLY A 414 9.98 -10.49 -1.84
CA GLY A 414 10.04 -10.61 -3.29
C GLY A 414 8.72 -10.98 -3.97
N SER A 415 7.59 -10.89 -3.26
CA SER A 415 6.26 -11.12 -3.86
C SER A 415 6.02 -10.26 -5.09
N VAL A 416 5.28 -10.81 -6.03
CA VAL A 416 4.89 -10.19 -7.29
C VAL A 416 3.37 -10.19 -7.43
N ILE A 417 2.83 -9.26 -8.19
CA ILE A 417 1.39 -9.15 -8.43
C ILE A 417 1.04 -9.89 -9.71
N CYS A 418 0.03 -10.74 -9.65
CA CYS A 418 -0.58 -11.38 -10.80
C CYS A 418 -2.05 -10.94 -10.87
N SER A 419 -2.44 -10.31 -11.96
CA SER A 419 -3.80 -9.81 -12.16
C SER A 419 -4.36 -10.19 -13.53
N GLY A 420 -5.67 -10.15 -13.65
CA GLY A 420 -6.39 -10.41 -14.88
C GLY A 420 -7.89 -10.30 -14.65
N ARG A 421 -8.67 -10.76 -15.61
CA ARG A 421 -10.14 -10.71 -15.56
C ARG A 421 -10.73 -12.11 -15.65
N VAL A 422 -11.87 -12.28 -15.03
CA VAL A 422 -12.77 -13.40 -15.27
C VAL A 422 -13.95 -12.91 -16.10
N LEU A 423 -14.12 -13.49 -17.26
CA LEU A 423 -15.12 -13.10 -18.25
C LEU A 423 -16.05 -14.30 -18.54
N ASP A 424 -17.24 -14.03 -18.96
CA ASP A 424 -18.12 -15.04 -19.53
C ASP A 424 -17.74 -15.34 -21.00
N LYS A 425 -18.50 -16.25 -21.65
CA LYS A 425 -18.30 -16.62 -23.07
C LYS A 425 -18.54 -15.46 -24.05
N ASP A 426 -19.27 -14.44 -23.66
CA ASP A 426 -19.64 -13.29 -24.47
C ASP A 426 -18.66 -12.10 -24.24
N GLY A 427 -17.67 -12.29 -23.32
CA GLY A 427 -16.66 -11.31 -22.97
C GLY A 427 -17.09 -10.34 -21.85
N GLU A 428 -18.27 -10.59 -21.23
CA GLU A 428 -18.74 -9.75 -20.13
C GLU A 428 -18.04 -10.11 -18.81
N PRO A 429 -17.78 -9.13 -17.94
CA PRO A 429 -17.09 -9.36 -16.67
C PRO A 429 -17.96 -10.15 -15.67
N ILE A 430 -17.33 -11.08 -14.96
CA ILE A 430 -17.96 -11.83 -13.87
C ILE A 430 -17.47 -11.28 -12.55
N GLU A 431 -18.37 -10.66 -11.81
CA GLU A 431 -18.15 -10.17 -10.44
C GLU A 431 -18.26 -11.31 -9.42
N ASN A 432 -17.56 -11.17 -8.29
CA ASN A 432 -17.59 -12.12 -7.15
C ASN A 432 -17.13 -13.55 -7.48
N SER A 433 -16.46 -13.78 -8.60
CA SER A 433 -15.85 -15.08 -8.91
C SER A 433 -14.56 -15.26 -8.10
N VAL A 434 -14.41 -16.47 -7.50
CA VAL A 434 -13.23 -16.78 -6.69
C VAL A 434 -12.13 -17.35 -7.57
N VAL A 435 -11.05 -16.59 -7.72
CA VAL A 435 -9.84 -17.03 -8.42
C VAL A 435 -8.87 -17.64 -7.42
N THR A 436 -8.48 -18.88 -7.62
CA THR A 436 -7.55 -19.62 -6.77
C THR A 436 -6.23 -19.88 -7.51
N ALA A 437 -5.12 -19.52 -6.88
CA ALA A 437 -3.78 -19.85 -7.36
C ALA A 437 -3.28 -21.13 -6.68
N LYS A 438 -2.90 -22.14 -7.49
CA LYS A 438 -2.29 -23.39 -7.02
C LYS A 438 -0.87 -23.53 -7.56
N ARG A 439 0.03 -24.03 -6.71
CA ARG A 439 1.40 -24.39 -7.07
C ARG A 439 1.62 -25.85 -6.70
N ASN A 440 2.03 -26.68 -7.65
CA ASN A 440 2.18 -28.12 -7.47
C ASN A 440 0.91 -28.84 -6.93
N GLY A 441 -0.28 -28.28 -7.26
CA GLY A 441 -1.56 -28.77 -6.78
C GLY A 441 -2.03 -28.17 -5.44
N GLU A 442 -1.15 -27.52 -4.71
CA GLU A 442 -1.43 -26.86 -3.43
C GLU A 442 -1.98 -25.45 -3.62
N LYS A 443 -2.99 -25.06 -2.85
CA LYS A 443 -3.55 -23.71 -2.84
C LYS A 443 -2.60 -22.76 -2.12
N ILE A 444 -2.17 -21.71 -2.82
CA ILE A 444 -1.27 -20.69 -2.27
C ILE A 444 -2.06 -19.43 -1.89
N ALA A 445 -2.97 -18.98 -2.74
CA ALA A 445 -3.77 -17.79 -2.48
C ALA A 445 -5.09 -17.82 -3.25
N ASN A 446 -6.00 -16.93 -2.90
CA ASN A 446 -7.21 -16.65 -3.66
C ASN A 446 -7.54 -15.16 -3.66
N ALA A 447 -8.28 -14.73 -4.67
CA ALA A 447 -8.84 -13.41 -4.80
C ALA A 447 -10.29 -13.51 -5.28
N VAL A 448 -11.05 -12.44 -5.10
CA VAL A 448 -12.42 -12.32 -5.59
C VAL A 448 -12.46 -11.23 -6.64
N THR A 449 -13.15 -11.47 -7.75
CA THR A 449 -13.28 -10.48 -8.82
C THR A 449 -14.21 -9.33 -8.42
N ASN A 450 -13.85 -8.12 -8.82
CA ASN A 450 -14.70 -6.94 -8.68
C ASN A 450 -15.75 -6.85 -9.81
N ALA A 451 -16.55 -5.76 -9.81
CA ALA A 451 -17.59 -5.52 -10.82
C ALA A 451 -17.07 -5.43 -12.28
N LYS A 452 -15.77 -5.21 -12.48
CA LYS A 452 -15.12 -5.26 -13.80
C LYS A 452 -14.52 -6.64 -14.12
N GLY A 453 -14.81 -7.63 -13.29
CA GLY A 453 -14.22 -8.97 -13.39
C GLY A 453 -12.75 -9.05 -13.00
N ILE A 454 -12.15 -8.00 -12.51
CA ILE A 454 -10.71 -7.93 -12.21
C ILE A 454 -10.43 -8.64 -10.89
N TYR A 455 -9.40 -9.47 -10.90
CA TYR A 455 -8.77 -10.06 -9.71
C TYR A 455 -7.31 -9.66 -9.63
N SER A 456 -6.76 -9.62 -8.42
CA SER A 456 -5.32 -9.50 -8.20
C SER A 456 -4.87 -10.42 -7.07
N LEU A 457 -3.72 -11.04 -7.27
CA LEU A 457 -3.08 -11.98 -6.35
C LEU A 457 -1.66 -11.51 -6.09
N VAL A 458 -1.26 -11.44 -4.82
CA VAL A 458 0.14 -11.22 -4.43
C VAL A 458 0.74 -12.57 -4.12
N LEU A 459 1.75 -12.98 -4.88
CA LEU A 459 2.29 -14.34 -4.90
C LEU A 459 3.82 -14.33 -4.88
N PRO A 460 4.48 -15.30 -4.24
CA PRO A 460 5.91 -15.55 -4.46
C PRO A 460 6.19 -15.86 -5.94
N PRO A 461 7.39 -15.55 -6.46
CA PRO A 461 7.76 -15.93 -7.82
C PRO A 461 7.66 -17.44 -8.05
N GLY A 462 7.19 -17.85 -9.24
CA GLY A 462 7.04 -19.26 -9.57
C GLY A 462 5.96 -19.53 -10.61
N SER A 463 5.71 -20.80 -10.91
CA SER A 463 4.68 -21.23 -11.86
C SER A 463 3.41 -21.66 -11.10
N TYR A 464 2.29 -21.16 -11.55
CA TYR A 464 0.97 -21.38 -10.93
C TYR A 464 -0.06 -21.84 -11.96
N VAL A 465 -1.03 -22.58 -11.45
CA VAL A 465 -2.29 -22.82 -12.15
C VAL A 465 -3.34 -21.98 -11.45
N LEU A 466 -3.96 -21.08 -12.19
CA LEU A 466 -5.06 -20.26 -11.71
C LEU A 466 -6.37 -20.93 -12.13
N SER A 467 -7.33 -21.00 -11.22
CA SER A 467 -8.67 -21.52 -11.50
C SER A 467 -9.73 -20.56 -10.96
N ALA A 468 -10.74 -20.29 -11.75
CA ALA A 468 -11.94 -19.58 -11.36
C ALA A 468 -13.13 -20.51 -11.45
N ALA A 469 -14.09 -20.39 -10.54
CA ALA A 469 -15.33 -21.17 -10.55
C ALA A 469 -16.51 -20.31 -10.09
N ASP A 470 -17.64 -20.48 -10.78
CA ASP A 470 -18.91 -19.86 -10.43
C ASP A 470 -20.06 -20.80 -10.86
N GLY A 471 -20.66 -21.49 -9.91
CA GLY A 471 -21.69 -22.49 -10.16
C GLY A 471 -21.21 -23.60 -11.10
N ASP A 472 -21.91 -23.77 -12.23
CA ASP A 472 -21.60 -24.78 -13.28
C ASP A 472 -20.48 -24.32 -14.25
N PHE A 473 -19.93 -23.14 -14.07
CA PHE A 473 -18.93 -22.55 -14.94
C PHE A 473 -17.55 -22.58 -14.29
N SER A 474 -16.54 -22.87 -15.07
CA SER A 474 -15.16 -22.85 -14.59
C SER A 474 -14.18 -22.39 -15.68
N ALA A 475 -13.07 -21.84 -15.24
CA ALA A 475 -11.96 -21.47 -16.10
C ALA A 475 -10.63 -21.83 -15.44
N THR A 476 -9.62 -22.18 -16.25
CA THR A 476 -8.28 -22.48 -15.74
C THR A 476 -7.23 -21.96 -16.70
N THR A 477 -6.19 -21.33 -16.17
CA THR A 477 -5.04 -20.87 -16.95
C THR A 477 -3.74 -21.10 -16.16
N SER A 478 -2.60 -21.06 -16.86
CA SER A 478 -1.30 -21.21 -16.22
C SER A 478 -0.47 -19.94 -16.41
N VAL A 479 0.24 -19.53 -15.37
CA VAL A 479 1.11 -18.37 -15.39
C VAL A 479 2.45 -18.67 -14.74
N THR A 480 3.53 -18.12 -15.28
CA THR A 480 4.85 -18.12 -14.63
C THR A 480 5.20 -16.68 -14.26
N LEU A 481 5.41 -16.48 -12.97
CA LEU A 481 5.77 -15.20 -12.37
C LEU A 481 7.28 -15.19 -12.15
N PRO A 482 8.05 -14.38 -12.88
CA PRO A 482 9.48 -14.23 -12.64
C PRO A 482 9.72 -13.49 -11.31
N ALA A 483 10.88 -13.68 -10.71
CA ALA A 483 11.30 -12.89 -9.58
C ALA A 483 11.52 -11.42 -9.98
N ASN A 484 11.34 -10.53 -9.02
CA ASN A 484 11.80 -9.16 -9.18
C ASN A 484 13.31 -9.17 -9.31
N VAL A 485 13.80 -8.70 -10.46
CA VAL A 485 15.23 -8.45 -10.67
C VAL A 485 15.41 -6.95 -10.43
N GLY A 486 15.68 -6.58 -9.20
CA GLY A 486 15.91 -5.21 -8.80
C GLY A 486 17.31 -5.05 -8.24
N SER A 487 17.96 -3.96 -8.60
CA SER A 487 19.16 -3.50 -7.96
C SER A 487 18.86 -3.16 -6.50
N GLN A 488 19.63 -3.73 -5.58
CA GLN A 488 19.68 -3.19 -4.23
C GLN A 488 20.30 -1.79 -4.32
N PHE A 489 19.48 -0.77 -4.07
CA PHE A 489 19.97 0.60 -3.97
C PHE A 489 20.77 0.72 -2.68
N PHE A 490 22.08 0.70 -2.80
CA PHE A 490 22.95 1.26 -1.77
C PHE A 490 23.23 2.71 -2.16
N ALA A 491 22.63 3.63 -1.45
CA ALA A 491 22.96 5.04 -1.56
C ALA A 491 24.37 5.27 -1.02
N ASN A 492 25.40 5.07 -1.83
CA ASN A 492 26.67 5.71 -1.61
C ASN A 492 26.52 7.19 -2.01
N ILE A 493 26.12 8.01 -1.06
CA ILE A 493 26.03 9.44 -1.22
C ILE A 493 27.47 9.96 -1.20
N SER A 494 28.10 10.11 -2.38
CA SER A 494 29.31 10.92 -2.50
C SER A 494 28.90 12.37 -2.54
N ASP A 495 29.55 13.21 -1.74
CA ASP A 495 29.22 14.63 -1.52
C ASP A 495 29.23 15.49 -2.79
N ASP A 496 29.80 15.03 -3.90
CA ASP A 496 30.10 15.86 -5.08
C ASP A 496 29.27 15.57 -6.34
N ASN A 497 28.43 14.54 -6.40
CA ASN A 497 27.65 14.24 -7.58
C ASN A 497 26.14 14.24 -7.33
N MET A 498 25.50 15.30 -7.75
CA MET A 498 24.05 15.55 -7.61
C MET A 498 23.15 14.60 -8.42
N TYR A 499 23.71 13.77 -9.29
CA TYR A 499 23.01 12.84 -10.19
C TYR A 499 23.48 11.39 -10.05
N GLY A 500 24.37 11.09 -9.10
CA GLY A 500 24.98 9.78 -8.98
C GLY A 500 24.35 8.92 -7.89
N ILE A 501 23.25 8.25 -8.16
CA ILE A 501 22.98 6.98 -7.51
C ILE A 501 23.87 5.97 -8.24
N THR A 502 25.00 5.62 -7.64
CA THR A 502 25.80 4.52 -8.15
C THR A 502 25.09 3.22 -7.78
N LEU A 503 24.45 2.58 -8.77
CA LEU A 503 24.03 1.21 -8.69
C LEU A 503 25.28 0.34 -8.45
N ILE A 504 25.48 -0.19 -7.26
CA ILE A 504 26.43 -1.24 -7.04
C ILE A 504 25.79 -2.54 -7.54
N ILE A 505 26.04 -2.85 -8.79
CA ILE A 505 25.73 -4.15 -9.40
C ILE A 505 26.76 -5.13 -8.84
N PRO A 506 26.35 -6.30 -8.32
CA PRO A 506 27.31 -7.34 -8.02
C PRO A 506 28.10 -7.69 -9.27
N THR A 507 29.41 -7.70 -9.18
CA THR A 507 30.33 -7.99 -10.28
C THR A 507 30.14 -9.42 -10.81
N SER A 508 29.31 -9.57 -11.83
CA SER A 508 29.42 -10.60 -12.84
C SER A 508 29.40 -9.94 -14.22
N ASP A 509 30.27 -10.39 -15.10
CA ASP A 509 30.73 -9.75 -16.33
C ASP A 509 29.69 -9.55 -17.45
N THR A 510 28.41 -9.42 -17.13
CA THR A 510 27.36 -9.02 -18.07
C THR A 510 26.37 -8.08 -17.38
N ILE A 511 26.62 -6.79 -17.55
CA ILE A 511 25.69 -5.76 -17.14
C ILE A 511 24.51 -5.79 -18.12
N SER A 512 23.44 -6.45 -17.73
CA SER A 512 22.14 -6.23 -18.34
C SER A 512 21.48 -5.10 -17.56
N ASN A 513 21.28 -3.95 -18.19
CA ASN A 513 20.52 -2.81 -17.62
C ASN A 513 19.01 -3.10 -17.53
N THR A 514 18.61 -4.35 -17.44
CA THR A 514 17.23 -4.78 -17.44
C THR A 514 16.71 -4.81 -16.01
N ILE A 515 15.96 -3.79 -15.62
CA ILE A 515 15.10 -3.87 -14.46
C ILE A 515 13.89 -4.69 -14.87
N SER A 516 13.66 -5.82 -14.24
CA SER A 516 12.47 -6.63 -14.48
C SER A 516 11.68 -6.73 -13.19
N ILE A 517 10.46 -6.23 -13.23
CA ILE A 517 9.47 -6.43 -12.15
C ILE A 517 8.64 -7.63 -12.55
N GLY A 518 8.62 -8.64 -11.68
CA GLY A 518 8.00 -9.94 -11.96
C GLY A 518 6.48 -9.94 -12.05
N ASN A 519 5.85 -8.77 -11.92
CA ASN A 519 4.40 -8.61 -12.01
C ASN A 519 3.85 -9.02 -13.38
N ARG A 520 2.62 -9.51 -13.40
CA ARG A 520 1.87 -9.84 -14.62
C ARG A 520 0.45 -9.30 -14.52
N THR A 521 -0.02 -8.69 -15.60
CA THR A 521 -1.42 -8.28 -15.82
C THR A 521 -1.99 -9.00 -17.04
N GLY A 522 -3.30 -8.95 -17.24
CA GLY A 522 -3.96 -9.52 -18.40
C GLY A 522 -3.91 -11.06 -18.43
N VAL A 523 -3.79 -11.70 -17.27
CA VAL A 523 -3.95 -13.16 -17.12
C VAL A 523 -5.44 -13.46 -17.06
N ASP A 524 -6.12 -13.26 -18.21
CA ASP A 524 -7.57 -13.36 -18.31
C ASP A 524 -8.03 -14.81 -18.40
N MET A 525 -9.23 -15.06 -17.89
CA MET A 525 -9.87 -16.36 -17.90
C MET A 525 -11.30 -16.23 -18.43
N THR A 526 -11.66 -17.04 -19.44
CA THR A 526 -13.04 -17.11 -19.93
C THR A 526 -13.74 -18.32 -19.35
N MET A 527 -14.84 -18.08 -18.67
CA MET A 527 -15.67 -19.12 -18.06
C MET A 527 -16.43 -19.89 -19.13
N ILE A 528 -16.26 -21.17 -19.10
CA ILE A 528 -17.01 -22.10 -19.95
C ILE A 528 -17.86 -23.02 -19.07
N LYS A 529 -19.03 -23.45 -19.59
CA LYS A 529 -19.83 -24.42 -18.89
C LYS A 529 -19.07 -25.73 -18.81
N SER A 530 -18.91 -26.25 -17.61
CA SER A 530 -18.27 -27.56 -17.39
C SER A 530 -19.19 -28.63 -17.96
N GLU A 531 -18.73 -29.42 -18.95
CA GLU A 531 -19.49 -30.52 -19.54
C GLU A 531 -19.62 -31.72 -18.57
N SER A 532 -18.92 -31.70 -17.44
CA SER A 532 -19.09 -32.67 -16.35
C SER A 532 -19.34 -31.93 -15.05
N MET A 533 -20.56 -32.00 -14.54
CA MET A 533 -20.84 -31.54 -13.18
C MET A 533 -19.94 -32.31 -12.20
N SER A 534 -18.93 -31.67 -11.68
CA SER A 534 -18.16 -32.15 -10.53
C SER A 534 -18.63 -31.43 -9.27
N VAL A 535 -18.60 -32.12 -8.16
CA VAL A 535 -18.87 -31.55 -6.84
C VAL A 535 -17.77 -30.53 -6.51
N ASP A 536 -18.14 -29.41 -5.90
CA ASP A 536 -17.17 -28.41 -5.41
C ASP A 536 -16.21 -29.03 -4.39
N GLU A 537 -15.00 -28.51 -4.37
CA GLU A 537 -13.97 -28.90 -3.41
C GLU A 537 -14.38 -28.55 -1.97
N PRO A 538 -14.16 -29.47 -0.99
CA PRO A 538 -14.31 -29.13 0.42
C PRO A 538 -13.42 -27.98 0.86
N ILE A 539 -13.91 -27.16 1.79
CA ILE A 539 -13.20 -26.01 2.37
C ILE A 539 -12.99 -26.28 3.85
N PHE A 540 -11.75 -26.15 4.31
CA PHE A 540 -11.39 -26.31 5.71
C PHE A 540 -11.35 -24.95 6.44
N THR A 541 -11.84 -24.91 7.68
CA THR A 541 -11.73 -23.76 8.57
C THR A 541 -11.33 -24.23 9.98
N PRO A 542 -10.16 -23.85 10.52
CA PRO A 542 -9.06 -23.15 9.82
C PRO A 542 -8.44 -24.03 8.72
N TYR A 543 -7.82 -23.38 7.72
CA TYR A 543 -7.04 -24.10 6.70
C TYR A 543 -5.59 -24.17 7.16
N SER A 544 -5.00 -25.35 7.30
CA SER A 544 -3.64 -25.63 7.75
C SER A 544 -3.11 -24.67 8.83
N CYS A 545 -2.99 -25.09 10.04
CA CYS A 545 -2.50 -24.24 11.13
C CYS A 545 -1.65 -25.02 12.11
N MET A 546 -0.85 -24.33 12.90
CA MET A 546 -0.30 -24.80 14.15
C MET A 546 -1.33 -24.56 15.26
N PHE A 547 -1.35 -25.40 16.27
CA PHE A 547 -2.33 -25.33 17.35
C PHE A 547 -1.84 -25.99 18.64
N TYR A 548 -2.42 -25.56 19.75
CA TYR A 548 -2.26 -26.13 21.10
C TYR A 548 -3.43 -25.69 21.98
N PRO A 549 -3.98 -26.51 22.88
CA PRO A 549 -3.77 -27.98 23.01
C PRO A 549 -4.61 -28.79 22.03
N SER A 550 -5.60 -28.19 21.38
CA SER A 550 -6.44 -28.82 20.37
C SER A 550 -7.08 -27.78 19.45
N THR A 551 -7.45 -28.18 18.25
CA THR A 551 -8.22 -27.32 17.32
C THR A 551 -9.42 -28.08 16.75
N ASN A 552 -10.48 -27.34 16.43
CA ASN A 552 -11.65 -27.86 15.77
C ASN A 552 -11.62 -27.48 14.28
N ILE A 553 -11.70 -28.47 13.42
CA ILE A 553 -11.70 -28.32 11.97
C ILE A 553 -13.13 -28.42 11.45
N GLU A 554 -13.62 -27.34 10.89
CA GLU A 554 -14.89 -27.33 10.15
C GLU A 554 -14.62 -27.59 8.67
N ILE A 555 -15.44 -28.45 8.03
CA ILE A 555 -15.31 -28.74 6.61
C ILE A 555 -16.66 -28.43 5.95
N THR A 556 -16.65 -27.54 4.98
CA THR A 556 -17.84 -27.16 4.21
C THR A 556 -17.67 -27.47 2.72
N CYS A 557 -18.79 -27.58 1.99
CA CYS A 557 -18.80 -27.72 0.53
C CYS A 557 -19.93 -26.84 -0.03
N LYS A 558 -19.67 -26.10 -1.09
CA LYS A 558 -20.65 -25.21 -1.72
C LYS A 558 -21.75 -26.00 -2.47
N THR A 559 -21.46 -27.19 -2.94
CA THR A 559 -22.46 -28.04 -3.63
C THR A 559 -23.49 -28.52 -2.65
N GLU A 560 -24.70 -28.01 -2.73
CA GLU A 560 -25.83 -28.42 -1.86
C GLU A 560 -26.10 -29.90 -1.98
N GLY A 561 -26.23 -30.58 -0.83
CA GLY A 561 -26.48 -32.02 -0.75
C GLY A 561 -25.27 -32.91 -1.06
N ALA A 562 -24.06 -32.34 -1.15
CA ALA A 562 -22.85 -33.13 -1.27
C ALA A 562 -22.51 -33.84 0.06
N THR A 563 -22.04 -35.08 -0.03
CA THR A 563 -21.49 -35.83 1.11
C THR A 563 -19.98 -35.65 1.17
N ILE A 564 -19.47 -34.97 2.22
CA ILE A 564 -18.05 -34.80 2.46
C ILE A 564 -17.52 -36.01 3.23
N ARG A 565 -16.43 -36.60 2.76
CA ARG A 565 -15.68 -37.64 3.47
C ARG A 565 -14.24 -37.23 3.67
N TYR A 566 -13.65 -37.68 4.77
CA TYR A 566 -12.32 -37.24 5.17
C TYR A 566 -11.46 -38.38 5.74
N THR A 567 -10.17 -38.10 5.85
CA THR A 567 -9.14 -38.91 6.55
C THR A 567 -8.30 -37.99 7.41
N LEU A 568 -7.70 -38.50 8.49
CA LEU A 568 -6.83 -37.73 9.40
C LEU A 568 -5.34 -38.13 9.28
N ASP A 569 -5.06 -39.17 8.51
CA ASP A 569 -3.72 -39.78 8.37
C ASP A 569 -3.02 -39.44 7.05
N GLY A 570 -3.59 -38.51 6.28
CA GLY A 570 -3.10 -38.10 4.97
C GLY A 570 -3.34 -39.07 3.82
N THR A 571 -4.05 -40.19 4.06
CA THR A 571 -4.52 -41.07 2.99
C THR A 571 -5.65 -40.41 2.18
N ASP A 572 -5.80 -40.77 0.91
CA ASP A 572 -6.85 -40.20 0.06
C ASP A 572 -8.23 -40.69 0.47
N PRO A 573 -9.20 -39.79 0.71
CA PRO A 573 -10.58 -40.16 1.03
C PRO A 573 -11.24 -40.97 -0.10
N THR A 574 -11.94 -42.04 0.29
CA THR A 574 -12.72 -42.91 -0.58
C THR A 574 -14.20 -42.89 -0.18
N GLU A 575 -15.08 -43.50 -0.96
CA GLU A 575 -16.49 -43.65 -0.61
C GLU A 575 -16.73 -44.46 0.67
N LYS A 576 -15.67 -45.05 1.25
CA LYS A 576 -15.72 -45.82 2.49
C LYS A 576 -15.12 -45.04 3.67
N SER A 577 -14.49 -43.92 3.43
CA SER A 577 -13.92 -43.06 4.47
C SER A 577 -15.04 -42.43 5.31
N ASP A 578 -14.69 -41.94 6.49
CA ASP A 578 -15.61 -41.32 7.43
C ASP A 578 -16.36 -40.14 6.80
N VAL A 579 -17.66 -40.05 7.11
CA VAL A 579 -18.51 -38.92 6.64
C VAL A 579 -18.37 -37.78 7.62
N TYR A 580 -18.12 -36.60 7.11
CA TYR A 580 -18.09 -35.40 7.91
C TYR A 580 -19.51 -34.98 8.30
N THR A 581 -19.77 -34.91 9.59
CA THR A 581 -21.08 -34.55 10.16
C THR A 581 -21.02 -33.47 11.22
N ALA A 582 -19.83 -33.20 11.77
CA ALA A 582 -19.58 -32.19 12.80
C ALA A 582 -18.08 -31.82 12.79
N PRO A 583 -17.72 -30.67 13.38
CA PRO A 583 -16.32 -30.27 13.50
C PRO A 583 -15.43 -31.33 14.11
N ILE A 584 -14.27 -31.56 13.53
CA ILE A 584 -13.30 -32.58 13.91
C ILE A 584 -12.30 -31.96 14.89
N CYS A 585 -12.25 -32.47 16.11
CA CYS A 585 -11.23 -32.06 17.08
C CYS A 585 -9.95 -32.86 16.83
N VAL A 586 -8.82 -32.15 16.65
CA VAL A 586 -7.48 -32.74 16.61
C VAL A 586 -6.65 -32.22 17.77
N ASP A 587 -5.88 -33.12 18.41
CA ASP A 587 -5.02 -32.88 19.59
C ASP A 587 -3.58 -33.38 19.36
N GLY A 588 -3.20 -33.60 18.12
CA GLY A 588 -1.88 -34.03 17.67
C GLY A 588 -1.70 -33.75 16.19
N ASN A 589 -0.49 -33.95 15.66
CA ASN A 589 -0.20 -33.75 14.25
C ASN A 589 -1.18 -34.54 13.35
N ALA A 590 -1.80 -33.87 12.44
CA ALA A 590 -2.74 -34.47 11.50
C ALA A 590 -2.56 -33.91 10.08
N THR A 591 -2.61 -34.80 9.10
CA THR A 591 -2.81 -34.40 7.71
C THR A 591 -4.22 -34.79 7.31
N VAL A 592 -5.11 -33.78 7.28
CA VAL A 592 -6.51 -34.00 6.97
C VAL A 592 -6.71 -33.86 5.49
N LYS A 593 -7.28 -34.89 4.85
CA LYS A 593 -7.72 -34.81 3.47
C LYS A 593 -9.23 -34.96 3.39
N ALA A 594 -9.88 -34.21 2.52
CA ALA A 594 -11.31 -34.30 2.28
C ALA A 594 -11.64 -34.31 0.80
N LYS A 595 -12.73 -34.97 0.47
CA LYS A 595 -13.32 -35.06 -0.86
C LYS A 595 -14.83 -35.12 -0.73
N ALA A 596 -15.55 -34.53 -1.67
CA ALA A 596 -17.00 -34.48 -1.68
C ALA A 596 -17.59 -35.28 -2.85
N TRP A 597 -18.73 -35.92 -2.59
CA TRP A 597 -19.49 -36.74 -3.55
C TRP A 597 -20.96 -36.30 -3.56
N LYS A 598 -21.58 -36.41 -4.70
CA LYS A 598 -23.02 -36.27 -4.88
C LYS A 598 -23.48 -37.18 -6.01
N ASP A 599 -24.60 -37.86 -5.81
CA ASP A 599 -25.15 -38.81 -6.79
C ASP A 599 -25.39 -38.09 -8.14
N GLY A 600 -24.95 -38.76 -9.22
CA GLY A 600 -25.11 -38.24 -10.59
C GLY A 600 -24.11 -37.20 -11.03
N THR A 601 -23.07 -36.95 -10.23
CA THR A 601 -21.98 -36.00 -10.55
C THR A 601 -20.61 -36.64 -10.37
N ASN A 602 -19.55 -36.04 -10.98
CA ASN A 602 -18.21 -36.48 -10.65
C ASN A 602 -17.83 -35.95 -9.25
N PRO A 603 -17.12 -36.76 -8.43
CA PRO A 603 -16.67 -36.29 -7.12
C PRO A 603 -15.68 -35.14 -7.26
N SER A 604 -15.59 -34.33 -6.20
CA SER A 604 -14.64 -33.21 -6.16
C SER A 604 -13.19 -33.67 -6.29
N ALA A 605 -12.27 -32.74 -6.51
CA ALA A 605 -10.86 -32.99 -6.23
C ALA A 605 -10.67 -33.20 -4.71
N ILE A 606 -9.52 -33.77 -4.34
CA ILE A 606 -9.11 -33.94 -2.95
C ILE A 606 -8.44 -32.67 -2.47
N VAL A 607 -8.88 -32.15 -1.32
CA VAL A 607 -8.25 -31.05 -0.62
C VAL A 607 -7.52 -31.60 0.58
N SER A 608 -6.31 -31.05 0.86
CA SER A 608 -5.46 -31.47 1.97
C SER A 608 -5.10 -30.25 2.82
N ALA A 609 -5.14 -30.43 4.14
CA ALA A 609 -4.69 -29.44 5.11
C ALA A 609 -3.82 -30.12 6.16
N ILE A 610 -2.78 -29.42 6.60
CA ILE A 610 -1.82 -29.92 7.60
C ILE A 610 -2.06 -29.16 8.89
N TYR A 611 -2.22 -29.90 9.97
CA TYR A 611 -2.39 -29.39 11.32
C TYR A 611 -1.22 -29.87 12.15
N THR A 612 -0.41 -28.93 12.60
CA THR A 612 0.82 -29.22 13.35
C THR A 612 0.61 -28.92 14.81
N TYR A 613 0.73 -29.92 15.65
CA TYR A 613 0.73 -29.71 17.09
C TYR A 613 2.04 -28.99 17.47
N ALA A 614 1.91 -27.78 17.99
CA ALA A 614 3.07 -26.99 18.39
C ALA A 614 3.58 -27.45 19.76
N THR A 615 4.88 -27.69 19.89
CA THR A 615 5.49 -27.84 21.20
C THR A 615 5.32 -26.54 21.98
N PRO A 616 4.72 -26.54 23.18
CA PRO A 616 4.55 -25.30 23.94
C PRO A 616 5.89 -24.59 24.12
N GLY A 617 5.97 -23.33 23.71
CA GLY A 617 7.18 -22.53 23.78
C GLY A 617 8.07 -22.55 22.54
N ASP A 618 7.85 -23.44 21.57
CA ASP A 618 8.64 -23.48 20.33
C ASP A 618 8.29 -22.35 19.35
N TYR A 619 7.10 -21.77 19.50
CA TYR A 619 6.61 -20.69 18.64
C TYR A 619 6.13 -19.49 19.46
N PHE A 620 6.32 -18.30 18.93
CA PHE A 620 5.82 -17.05 19.54
C PHE A 620 4.30 -17.08 19.76
N SER A 621 3.57 -17.70 18.84
CA SER A 621 2.11 -17.83 18.90
C SER A 621 1.64 -18.81 19.97
N GLU A 622 2.47 -19.78 20.33
CA GLU A 622 2.16 -20.88 21.27
C GLU A 622 3.16 -20.91 22.43
N PRO A 623 3.27 -19.83 23.20
CA PRO A 623 4.23 -19.71 24.29
C PRO A 623 3.84 -20.57 25.49
N ILE A 624 4.81 -20.91 26.31
CA ILE A 624 4.54 -21.43 27.64
C ILE A 624 3.94 -20.34 28.51
N GLU A 625 2.73 -20.54 29.00
CA GLU A 625 2.12 -19.59 29.92
C GLU A 625 2.71 -19.78 31.33
N ILE A 626 3.26 -18.71 31.89
CA ILE A 626 3.76 -18.64 33.25
C ILE A 626 2.98 -17.55 33.99
N ASP A 627 2.76 -17.74 35.29
CA ASP A 627 1.94 -16.89 36.12
C ASP A 627 2.59 -16.54 37.48
N GLY A 628 1.97 -15.62 38.20
CA GLY A 628 2.39 -15.20 39.53
C GLY A 628 3.52 -14.17 39.55
N SER A 629 3.74 -13.60 40.74
CA SER A 629 4.80 -12.60 41.01
C SER A 629 6.19 -13.19 41.15
N SER A 630 6.30 -14.51 41.26
CA SER A 630 7.55 -15.24 41.25
C SER A 630 7.34 -16.70 40.89
N GLY A 631 8.34 -17.31 40.27
CA GLY A 631 8.24 -18.71 39.89
C GLY A 631 9.51 -19.30 39.30
N LYS A 632 9.36 -20.54 38.86
CA LYS A 632 10.43 -21.31 38.21
C LYS A 632 9.84 -22.22 37.16
N TRP A 633 10.42 -22.18 35.94
CA TRP A 633 10.13 -23.14 34.88
C TRP A 633 11.41 -23.86 34.45
N THR A 634 11.28 -25.15 34.10
CA THR A 634 12.44 -25.97 33.71
C THR A 634 12.16 -26.69 32.41
N ILE A 635 13.03 -26.53 31.43
CA ILE A 635 13.10 -27.29 30.20
C ILE A 635 14.21 -28.31 30.37
N ASP A 636 13.89 -29.59 30.21
CA ASP A 636 14.87 -30.67 30.43
C ASP A 636 15.78 -30.92 29.22
N ASP A 637 15.37 -30.50 28.02
CA ASP A 637 16.19 -30.51 26.81
C ASP A 637 15.77 -29.35 25.85
N ILE A 638 16.59 -28.31 25.80
CA ILE A 638 16.32 -27.15 24.90
C ILE A 638 16.55 -27.49 23.42
N SER A 639 17.26 -28.61 23.12
CA SER A 639 17.47 -29.00 21.71
C SER A 639 16.21 -29.45 20.97
N GLU A 640 15.11 -29.69 21.69
CA GLU A 640 13.80 -29.98 21.11
C GLU A 640 13.10 -28.73 20.54
N PHE A 641 13.62 -27.53 20.83
CA PHE A 641 13.06 -26.23 20.38
C PHE A 641 13.83 -25.72 19.18
N SER A 642 13.12 -25.10 18.27
CA SER A 642 13.66 -24.55 17.04
C SER A 642 13.64 -23.02 17.03
N VAL A 643 14.17 -22.42 15.98
CA VAL A 643 14.03 -20.98 15.75
C VAL A 643 12.94 -20.76 14.70
N GLU A 644 11.92 -20.01 15.06
CA GLU A 644 10.79 -19.73 14.16
C GLU A 644 11.22 -18.83 13.01
N THR A 645 10.74 -19.12 11.78
CA THR A 645 11.02 -18.27 10.62
C THR A 645 10.44 -16.88 10.81
N GLY A 646 11.28 -15.86 10.79
CA GLY A 646 10.89 -14.46 11.00
C GLY A 646 11.14 -13.98 12.43
N GLU A 647 11.70 -14.80 13.28
CA GLU A 647 12.12 -14.42 14.63
C GLU A 647 13.15 -13.29 14.57
N PRO A 648 13.01 -12.23 15.39
CA PRO A 648 13.92 -11.10 15.33
C PRO A 648 15.32 -11.48 15.79
N LYS A 649 16.34 -10.93 15.15
CA LYS A 649 17.71 -10.99 15.64
C LYS A 649 17.80 -10.23 16.95
N HIS A 650 18.25 -10.89 17.99
CA HIS A 650 18.35 -10.30 19.32
C HIS A 650 19.57 -9.39 19.40
N ILE A 651 19.35 -8.18 19.91
CA ILE A 651 20.40 -7.17 20.05
C ILE A 651 21.09 -7.38 21.41
N VAL A 652 22.37 -7.75 21.41
CA VAL A 652 23.17 -7.85 22.61
C VAL A 652 24.23 -6.75 22.60
N TYR A 653 24.36 -6.04 23.72
CA TYR A 653 25.36 -4.99 23.90
C TYR A 653 26.60 -5.57 24.58
N ARG A 654 27.78 -5.37 23.96
CA ARG A 654 29.07 -5.79 24.55
C ARG A 654 29.62 -4.76 25.52
N LYS A 655 30.45 -5.22 26.45
CA LYS A 655 31.23 -4.40 27.41
C LYS A 655 32.09 -3.31 26.71
N ASP A 656 32.46 -3.52 25.44
CA ASP A 656 33.24 -2.56 24.63
C ASP A 656 32.36 -1.50 23.90
N GLY A 657 31.06 -1.50 24.15
CA GLY A 657 30.07 -0.57 23.56
C GLY A 657 29.62 -0.95 22.14
N ARG A 658 30.05 -2.10 21.62
CA ARG A 658 29.59 -2.57 20.31
C ARG A 658 28.26 -3.29 20.42
N THR A 659 27.38 -3.04 19.47
CA THR A 659 26.16 -3.82 19.28
C THR A 659 26.50 -5.06 18.46
N VAL A 660 26.16 -6.23 18.96
CA VAL A 660 26.29 -7.50 18.24
C VAL A 660 24.92 -8.12 18.08
N TYR A 661 24.62 -8.61 16.89
CA TYR A 661 23.42 -9.38 16.62
C TYR A 661 23.76 -10.85 16.68
N TYR A 662 23.12 -11.56 17.59
CA TYR A 662 23.23 -13.02 17.64
C TYR A 662 22.04 -13.65 16.92
N ASP A 663 22.34 -14.61 16.06
CA ASP A 663 21.34 -15.52 15.55
C ASP A 663 21.12 -16.60 16.61
N PRO A 664 19.90 -16.74 17.16
CA PRO A 664 19.62 -17.82 18.13
C PRO A 664 19.67 -19.18 17.42
N TYR A 665 19.99 -20.21 18.15
CA TYR A 665 19.97 -21.58 17.64
C TYR A 665 18.79 -22.38 18.21
N HIS A 666 18.39 -22.08 19.44
CA HIS A 666 17.23 -22.64 20.11
C HIS A 666 16.57 -21.53 20.92
N THR A 667 15.28 -21.38 20.78
CA THR A 667 14.48 -20.35 21.45
C THR A 667 13.27 -20.97 22.12
N VAL A 668 13.01 -20.53 23.35
CA VAL A 668 11.80 -20.93 24.10
C VAL A 668 11.03 -19.69 24.49
N TRP A 669 9.81 -19.60 24.02
CA TRP A 669 8.91 -18.48 24.25
C TRP A 669 8.00 -18.73 25.45
N TYR A 670 7.91 -17.71 26.31
CA TYR A 670 7.02 -17.67 27.45
C TYR A 670 6.09 -16.47 27.32
N LYS A 671 4.89 -16.61 27.87
CA LYS A 671 3.93 -15.52 28.02
C LYS A 671 3.64 -15.33 29.50
N TRP A 672 3.76 -14.10 29.95
CA TRP A 672 3.53 -13.74 31.34
C TRP A 672 2.72 -12.43 31.38
N THR A 673 1.71 -12.42 32.26
CA THR A 673 0.91 -11.21 32.52
C THR A 673 1.23 -10.73 33.93
N ALA A 674 1.63 -9.48 34.06
CA ALA A 674 2.05 -8.89 35.31
C ALA A 674 0.90 -8.89 36.32
N PRO A 675 1.03 -9.61 37.46
CA PRO A 675 0.01 -9.60 38.50
C PRO A 675 -0.05 -8.28 39.26
N ASP A 676 1.08 -7.56 39.33
CA ASP A 676 1.27 -6.29 40.00
C ASP A 676 2.25 -5.42 39.23
N SER A 677 2.28 -4.10 39.49
CA SER A 677 3.32 -3.22 38.97
C SER A 677 4.57 -3.27 39.84
N GLY A 678 5.73 -3.13 39.24
CA GLY A 678 7.03 -3.16 39.93
C GLY A 678 8.20 -3.43 38.99
N ASP A 679 9.37 -3.70 39.56
CA ASP A 679 10.53 -4.13 38.79
C ASP A 679 10.54 -5.65 38.67
N MET A 680 10.33 -6.17 37.44
CA MET A 680 10.35 -7.59 37.14
C MET A 680 11.76 -8.05 36.78
N THR A 681 12.21 -9.12 37.41
CA THR A 681 13.47 -9.76 37.10
C THR A 681 13.26 -11.19 36.60
N PHE A 682 13.80 -11.45 35.40
CA PHE A 682 13.95 -12.81 34.86
C PHE A 682 15.40 -13.24 34.89
N GLU A 683 15.62 -14.48 35.28
CA GLU A 683 16.95 -15.10 35.35
C GLU A 683 16.92 -16.42 34.61
N THR A 684 17.99 -16.71 33.87
CA THR A 684 18.21 -18.04 33.31
C THR A 684 19.45 -18.67 33.88
N TRP A 685 19.38 -19.95 34.09
CA TRP A 685 20.48 -20.74 34.44
C TRP A 685 20.59 -21.98 33.56
N ALA A 686 21.75 -22.18 32.97
CA ALA A 686 22.05 -23.37 32.20
C ALA A 686 23.45 -23.89 32.65
N PRO A 687 23.53 -25.10 33.21
CA PRO A 687 24.79 -25.65 33.55
C PRO A 687 25.61 -25.95 32.29
N ILE A 688 26.71 -25.22 32.09
CA ILE A 688 27.64 -25.40 30.97
C ILE A 688 28.91 -26.09 31.49
N ASP A 689 29.24 -27.22 30.90
CA ASP A 689 30.55 -27.86 31.13
C ASP A 689 31.63 -27.05 30.37
N GLY A 690 32.21 -26.05 31.00
CA GLY A 690 33.58 -25.58 30.74
C GLY A 690 33.83 -24.39 29.82
N ASP A 691 32.83 -23.66 29.26
CA ASP A 691 33.08 -22.45 28.48
C ASP A 691 32.04 -21.34 28.77
N PRO A 692 32.43 -20.22 29.40
CA PRO A 692 31.52 -19.13 29.77
C PRO A 692 31.04 -18.29 28.56
N TYR A 693 31.54 -18.51 27.35
CA TYR A 693 31.18 -17.75 26.16
C TYR A 693 29.88 -18.20 25.44
N TYR A 694 29.28 -19.31 25.88
CA TYR A 694 28.05 -19.83 25.26
C TYR A 694 26.85 -19.78 26.21
N GLY A 695 26.65 -18.63 26.87
CA GLY A 695 25.57 -18.44 27.82
C GLY A 695 24.17 -18.48 27.19
N THR A 696 23.19 -18.60 28.07
CA THR A 696 21.77 -18.36 27.75
C THR A 696 21.50 -16.88 27.83
N PHE A 697 20.62 -16.39 26.94
CA PHE A 697 20.19 -15.00 26.91
C PHE A 697 18.69 -14.93 27.11
N ILE A 698 18.22 -13.77 27.59
CA ILE A 698 16.80 -13.45 27.73
C ILE A 698 16.53 -12.19 26.95
N ALA A 699 15.41 -12.17 26.24
CA ALA A 699 14.85 -10.95 25.71
C ALA A 699 13.37 -10.87 26.00
N VAL A 700 12.86 -9.66 26.19
CA VAL A 700 11.46 -9.38 26.49
C VAL A 700 10.88 -8.54 25.38
N TYR A 701 9.65 -8.88 24.98
CA TYR A 701 8.91 -8.26 23.90
C TYR A 701 7.51 -7.88 24.34
N SER A 702 6.96 -6.84 23.72
CA SER A 702 5.53 -6.55 23.66
C SER A 702 4.97 -6.97 22.31
N GLY A 703 3.67 -7.21 22.23
CA GLY A 703 2.95 -7.57 20.99
C GLY A 703 2.31 -8.95 21.06
N ASP A 704 1.24 -9.13 20.29
CA ASP A 704 0.44 -10.36 20.32
C ASP A 704 0.88 -11.38 19.24
N ASP A 705 1.62 -10.94 18.24
CA ASP A 705 2.17 -11.78 17.19
C ASP A 705 3.62 -11.41 16.85
N LEU A 706 4.36 -12.31 16.21
CA LEU A 706 5.76 -12.14 15.88
C LEU A 706 6.04 -10.91 15.00
N SER A 707 5.10 -10.53 14.15
CA SER A 707 5.23 -9.39 13.24
C SER A 707 5.05 -8.04 13.94
N SER A 708 4.32 -8.02 15.06
CA SER A 708 4.10 -6.85 15.92
C SER A 708 5.05 -6.80 17.10
N ALA A 709 5.84 -7.87 17.32
CA ALA A 709 6.74 -7.99 18.45
C ALA A 709 7.80 -6.87 18.47
N LYS A 710 7.86 -6.14 19.57
CA LYS A 710 8.88 -5.13 19.82
C LYS A 710 9.71 -5.50 21.01
N GLN A 711 11.02 -5.54 20.82
CA GLN A 711 11.94 -5.81 21.91
C GLN A 711 11.91 -4.65 22.91
N ILE A 712 11.51 -4.94 24.15
CA ILE A 712 11.52 -4.01 25.28
C ILE A 712 12.93 -3.97 25.86
N LYS A 713 13.49 -5.15 26.14
CA LYS A 713 14.81 -5.30 26.73
C LYS A 713 15.44 -6.64 26.34
N CYS A 714 16.78 -6.69 26.37
CA CYS A 714 17.55 -7.91 26.20
C CYS A 714 18.74 -7.87 27.14
N THR A 715 19.22 -9.04 27.56
CA THR A 715 20.42 -9.18 28.40
C THR A 715 21.64 -8.64 27.67
N ARG A 716 22.59 -8.08 28.45
CA ARG A 716 23.89 -7.59 27.99
C ARG A 716 24.99 -8.56 28.41
N GLU A 717 26.16 -8.45 27.79
CA GLU A 717 27.31 -9.26 28.18
C GLU A 717 27.71 -9.03 29.65
N GLU A 718 27.42 -7.86 30.23
CA GLU A 718 27.65 -7.50 31.63
C GLU A 718 26.61 -8.09 32.60
N ASP A 719 25.47 -8.55 32.10
CA ASP A 719 24.37 -9.14 32.86
C ASP A 719 24.61 -10.66 33.08
N ILE A 720 25.72 -11.21 32.55
CA ILE A 720 26.14 -12.60 32.71
C ILE A 720 27.13 -12.66 33.87
N ASP A 721 26.79 -13.42 34.87
CA ASP A 721 27.74 -13.71 35.95
C ASP A 721 28.73 -14.80 35.50
N ASP A 722 29.95 -14.37 35.23
CA ASP A 722 31.04 -15.23 34.72
C ASP A 722 31.39 -16.42 35.67
N ASP A 723 31.04 -16.34 36.97
CA ASP A 723 31.31 -17.39 37.98
C ASP A 723 30.17 -18.39 38.13
N SER A 724 28.91 -17.99 37.90
CA SER A 724 27.73 -18.83 38.13
C SER A 724 27.03 -19.29 36.86
N GLY A 725 27.27 -18.63 35.71
CA GLY A 725 26.57 -18.88 34.47
C GLY A 725 25.10 -18.44 34.49
N VAL A 726 24.73 -17.61 35.46
CA VAL A 726 23.40 -17.00 35.55
C VAL A 726 23.33 -15.72 34.69
N THR A 727 22.29 -15.60 33.91
CA THR A 727 21.98 -14.39 33.17
C THR A 727 20.73 -13.75 33.74
N SER A 728 20.77 -12.47 34.12
CA SER A 728 19.68 -11.74 34.76
C SER A 728 19.24 -10.54 33.93
N LEU A 729 17.94 -10.29 33.89
CA LEU A 729 17.33 -9.18 33.20
C LEU A 729 16.21 -8.57 34.03
N SER A 730 16.35 -7.29 34.42
CA SER A 730 15.29 -6.58 35.18
C SER A 730 14.73 -5.41 34.38
N PHE A 731 13.42 -5.18 34.45
CA PHE A 731 12.74 -4.06 33.78
C PHE A 731 11.41 -3.74 34.49
N PRO A 732 10.92 -2.48 34.42
CA PRO A 732 9.66 -2.11 35.01
C PRO A 732 8.49 -2.74 34.26
N VAL A 733 7.49 -3.21 35.01
CA VAL A 733 6.26 -3.82 34.47
C VAL A 733 5.03 -3.17 35.08
N GLU A 734 3.92 -3.29 34.37
CA GLU A 734 2.62 -2.74 34.75
C GLU A 734 1.60 -3.82 34.98
N GLN A 735 0.81 -3.68 36.04
CA GLN A 735 -0.25 -4.63 36.37
C GLN A 735 -1.22 -4.82 35.21
N GLY A 736 -1.42 -6.07 34.81
CA GLY A 736 -2.30 -6.47 33.71
C GLY A 736 -1.67 -6.46 32.33
N GLU A 737 -0.47 -5.87 32.16
CA GLU A 737 0.26 -5.93 30.90
C GLU A 737 0.83 -7.33 30.63
N THR A 738 0.81 -7.74 29.38
CA THR A 738 1.30 -9.05 28.93
C THR A 738 2.60 -8.91 28.19
N TYR A 739 3.57 -9.70 28.60
CA TYR A 739 4.93 -9.73 28.05
C TYR A 739 5.22 -11.08 27.44
N ARG A 740 5.99 -11.06 26.37
CA ARG A 740 6.59 -12.25 25.74
C ARG A 740 8.04 -12.31 26.12
N ILE A 741 8.46 -13.40 26.71
CA ILE A 741 9.83 -13.61 27.13
C ILE A 741 10.41 -14.74 26.29
N VAL A 742 11.59 -14.53 25.72
CA VAL A 742 12.33 -15.58 25.04
C VAL A 742 13.58 -15.89 25.80
N GLY A 743 13.73 -17.16 26.15
CA GLY A 743 15.01 -17.73 26.58
C GLY A 743 15.70 -18.38 25.40
N MET A 744 16.97 -18.09 25.18
CA MET A 744 17.68 -18.56 24.00
C MET A 744 19.05 -19.11 24.32
N SER A 745 19.51 -20.06 23.50
CA SER A 745 20.86 -20.57 23.47
C SER A 745 21.60 -20.11 22.22
N CYS A 746 22.80 -19.61 22.37
CA CYS A 746 23.70 -19.23 21.28
C CYS A 746 24.73 -20.30 20.92
N ALA A 747 24.60 -21.51 21.43
CA ALA A 747 25.50 -22.63 21.16
C ALA A 747 24.98 -23.53 20.03
N PRO A 748 25.63 -23.52 18.82
CA PRO A 748 25.13 -24.26 17.67
C PRO A 748 25.33 -25.77 17.75
N ALA A 749 26.29 -26.23 18.52
CA ALA A 749 26.74 -27.64 18.51
C ALA A 749 26.52 -28.42 19.82
N ASN A 750 26.30 -27.70 20.91
CA ASN A 750 26.03 -28.28 22.23
C ASN A 750 25.10 -27.34 23.00
N PRO A 751 23.78 -27.36 22.72
CA PRO A 751 22.86 -26.62 23.56
C PRO A 751 22.93 -27.17 25.00
N PRO A 752 22.70 -26.34 26.03
CA PRO A 752 22.63 -26.79 27.38
C PRO A 752 21.54 -27.86 27.51
N ALA A 753 21.89 -29.02 28.11
CA ALA A 753 20.96 -30.12 28.31
C ALA A 753 19.76 -29.74 29.20
N LYS A 754 19.81 -28.59 29.85
CA LYS A 754 18.75 -28.11 30.73
C LYS A 754 18.69 -26.57 30.72
N PHE A 755 17.53 -26.02 30.60
CA PHE A 755 17.29 -24.58 30.66
C PHE A 755 16.29 -24.29 31.79
N ILE A 756 16.63 -23.34 32.66
CA ILE A 756 15.80 -22.96 33.79
C ILE A 756 15.52 -21.45 33.68
N LEU A 757 14.24 -21.09 33.70
CA LEU A 757 13.77 -19.71 33.81
C LEU A 757 13.27 -19.50 35.24
N LEU A 758 13.78 -18.49 35.91
CA LEU A 758 13.30 -17.98 37.21
C LEU A 758 12.74 -16.59 36.97
N TRP A 759 11.74 -16.21 37.77
CA TRP A 759 11.22 -14.86 37.75
C TRP A 759 10.74 -14.40 39.11
N HIS A 760 10.89 -13.11 39.39
CA HIS A 760 10.33 -12.46 40.57
C HIS A 760 10.11 -10.99 40.30
N ILE A 761 9.08 -10.41 40.93
CA ILE A 761 8.74 -9.00 40.87
C ILE A 761 9.00 -8.33 42.19
N ASP A 762 9.77 -7.25 42.19
CA ASP A 762 9.89 -6.35 43.31
C ASP A 762 8.74 -5.32 43.22
N LEU A 763 7.81 -5.41 44.17
CA LEU A 763 6.64 -4.55 44.18
C LEU A 763 7.03 -3.10 44.41
N GLU A 764 6.62 -2.23 43.49
CA GLU A 764 6.75 -0.79 43.69
C GLU A 764 6.00 -0.33 44.94
N THR A 765 6.59 0.56 45.72
CA THR A 765 5.90 1.29 46.80
C THR A 765 4.91 2.26 46.19
N LYS A 766 3.65 1.96 46.37
CA LYS A 766 2.42 2.71 46.03
C LYS A 766 2.58 3.87 45.05
N ALA A 767 1.89 3.79 43.91
CA ALA A 767 1.81 4.89 42.94
C ALA A 767 1.48 6.20 43.60
N GLU A 768 2.26 7.24 43.40
CA GLU A 768 1.94 8.61 43.80
C GLU A 768 0.81 9.11 42.90
N THR A 769 -0.14 9.80 43.49
CA THR A 769 -1.29 10.41 42.83
C THR A 769 -1.27 11.91 43.00
N SER A 770 -1.91 12.65 42.09
CA SER A 770 -2.12 14.08 42.18
C SER A 770 -3.07 14.45 43.33
N THR A 771 -3.10 15.74 43.73
CA THR A 771 -4.00 16.30 44.71
C THR A 771 -5.26 16.90 44.08
N THR A 772 -5.59 16.58 42.88
CA THR A 772 -6.81 17.00 42.15
C THR A 772 -8.07 16.42 42.76
N GLU A 773 -9.26 16.90 42.37
CA GLU A 773 -10.56 16.47 42.92
C GLU A 773 -10.74 14.93 42.80
N VAL A 774 -10.38 14.36 41.64
CA VAL A 774 -10.13 12.93 41.48
C VAL A 774 -8.62 12.74 41.33
N PRO A 775 -7.97 12.04 42.28
CA PRO A 775 -6.52 11.83 42.18
C PRO A 775 -6.13 11.10 40.90
N VAL A 776 -5.27 11.73 40.11
CA VAL A 776 -4.71 11.15 38.87
C VAL A 776 -3.46 10.37 39.23
N GLU A 777 -3.39 9.14 38.80
CA GLU A 777 -2.17 8.31 38.94
C GLU A 777 -1.02 8.90 38.12
N TYR A 778 0.11 9.19 38.76
CA TYR A 778 1.28 9.73 38.08
C TYR A 778 1.75 8.83 36.97
N LYS A 779 1.49 7.55 37.09
CA LYS A 779 1.77 6.56 36.04
C LYS A 779 0.95 6.78 34.76
N TRP A 780 -0.34 7.16 34.90
CA TRP A 780 -1.15 7.53 33.74
C TRP A 780 -0.62 8.81 33.10
N LEU A 781 -0.17 9.78 33.90
CA LEU A 781 0.45 10.99 33.37
C LEU A 781 1.77 10.70 32.67
N GLU A 782 2.55 9.73 33.12
CA GLU A 782 3.81 9.33 32.50
C GLU A 782 3.60 8.72 31.09
N GLU A 783 2.47 8.04 30.84
CA GLU A 783 2.10 7.51 29.55
C GLU A 783 1.98 8.62 28.49
N TYR A 784 1.39 9.76 28.86
CA TYR A 784 1.18 10.90 27.96
C TYR A 784 2.32 11.92 27.99
N PHE A 785 3.04 12.01 29.09
CA PHE A 785 4.10 12.98 29.36
C PHE A 785 5.40 12.31 29.81
N PRO A 786 6.05 11.48 28.93
CA PRO A 786 7.22 10.71 29.32
C PRO A 786 8.47 11.57 29.57
N GLY A 787 9.36 11.10 30.45
CA GLY A 787 10.67 11.68 30.67
C GLY A 787 10.71 12.82 31.68
N ASP A 788 11.21 14.02 31.29
CA ASP A 788 11.45 15.17 32.20
C ASP A 788 10.16 15.75 32.84
N TYR A 789 8.98 15.28 32.45
CA TYR A 789 7.70 15.73 32.98
C TYR A 789 7.36 15.16 34.34
N VAL A 790 7.97 14.06 34.79
CA VAL A 790 7.68 13.39 36.09
C VAL A 790 7.66 14.36 37.28
N ARG A 791 8.54 15.37 37.26
CA ARG A 791 8.56 16.41 38.32
C ARG A 791 7.48 17.45 38.22
N LYS A 792 6.65 17.38 37.17
CA LYS A 792 5.59 18.36 36.88
C LYS A 792 4.20 17.76 36.92
N PHE A 793 4.05 16.48 37.24
CA PHE A 793 2.78 15.77 37.15
C PHE A 793 1.67 16.42 37.95
N GLU A 794 1.96 16.94 39.13
CA GLU A 794 0.96 17.71 39.93
C GLU A 794 0.50 18.96 39.16
N SER A 795 1.37 19.67 38.52
CA SER A 795 1.01 20.85 37.71
C SER A 795 0.25 20.47 36.46
N ILE A 796 0.66 19.40 35.79
CA ILE A 796 0.02 18.89 34.56
C ILE A 796 -1.40 18.43 34.86
N ALA A 797 -1.60 17.66 35.94
CA ALA A 797 -2.91 17.18 36.38
C ALA A 797 -3.92 18.31 36.61
N ASN A 798 -3.45 19.46 37.05
CA ASN A 798 -4.27 20.65 37.36
C ASN A 798 -4.37 21.65 36.19
N THR A 799 -3.92 21.31 35.00
CA THR A 799 -3.91 22.22 33.84
C THR A 799 -4.62 21.60 32.67
N ASP A 800 -5.25 22.42 31.84
CA ASP A 800 -5.63 22.10 30.47
C ASP A 800 -4.36 22.16 29.64
N TYR A 801 -3.81 21.00 29.27
CA TYR A 801 -2.48 20.91 28.63
C TYR A 801 -2.53 21.10 27.12
N ASP A 802 -3.60 20.66 26.47
CA ASP A 802 -3.77 20.75 25.01
C ASP A 802 -4.71 21.87 24.55
N ASP A 803 -5.17 22.73 25.53
CA ASP A 803 -6.02 23.91 25.30
C ASP A 803 -7.41 23.59 24.73
N ASP A 804 -7.94 22.39 25.03
CA ASP A 804 -9.30 21.96 24.66
C ASP A 804 -10.38 22.43 25.65
N LYS A 805 -9.98 23.12 26.76
CA LYS A 805 -10.79 23.63 27.90
C LYS A 805 -11.25 22.57 28.87
N ILE A 806 -10.58 21.44 28.90
CA ILE A 806 -10.78 20.37 29.86
C ILE A 806 -9.46 20.16 30.62
N ASP A 807 -9.48 20.29 31.95
CA ASP A 807 -8.28 20.02 32.74
C ASP A 807 -7.89 18.55 32.67
N THR A 808 -6.59 18.24 32.64
CA THR A 808 -6.03 16.90 32.50
C THR A 808 -6.62 15.88 33.50
N TRP A 809 -6.94 16.28 34.75
CA TRP A 809 -7.58 15.35 35.69
C TRP A 809 -9.02 14.99 35.29
N VAL A 810 -9.73 15.90 34.65
CA VAL A 810 -11.08 15.64 34.11
C VAL A 810 -10.99 14.67 32.94
N GLU A 811 -9.98 14.83 32.08
CA GLU A 811 -9.71 13.93 30.99
C GLU A 811 -9.36 12.51 31.47
N TYR A 812 -8.60 12.41 32.57
CA TYR A 812 -8.38 11.13 33.26
C TYR A 812 -9.70 10.43 33.63
N VAL A 813 -10.68 11.17 34.15
CA VAL A 813 -12.01 10.65 34.48
C VAL A 813 -12.80 10.28 33.21
N LEU A 814 -12.72 11.09 32.17
CA LEU A 814 -13.44 10.90 30.90
C LEU A 814 -12.82 9.79 30.06
N GLY A 815 -11.52 9.56 30.22
CA GLY A 815 -10.74 8.63 29.38
C GLY A 815 -10.33 9.22 28.03
N THR A 816 -10.19 10.54 27.97
CA THR A 816 -9.64 11.27 26.80
C THR A 816 -8.12 11.38 26.89
N ASP A 817 -7.48 11.85 25.83
CA ASP A 817 -6.02 12.00 25.74
C ASP A 817 -5.63 13.46 26.01
N PRO A 818 -4.96 13.76 27.15
CA PRO A 818 -4.66 15.11 27.60
C PRO A 818 -3.58 15.83 26.77
N THR A 819 -3.10 15.23 25.73
CA THR A 819 -2.10 15.82 24.80
C THR A 819 -2.68 16.07 23.42
N ASN A 820 -3.96 15.78 23.23
CA ASN A 820 -4.60 15.81 21.91
C ASN A 820 -5.93 16.56 21.98
N ILE A 821 -5.91 17.83 21.63
CA ILE A 821 -7.09 18.72 21.58
C ILE A 821 -8.30 18.13 20.82
N MET A 822 -8.10 17.09 20.01
CA MET A 822 -9.16 16.38 19.28
C MET A 822 -9.69 15.15 20.02
N SER A 823 -9.04 14.71 21.09
CA SER A 823 -9.53 13.63 21.96
C SER A 823 -10.55 14.14 22.97
N ARG A 824 -11.47 14.94 22.49
CA ARG A 824 -12.46 15.59 23.34
C ARG A 824 -13.75 14.79 23.43
N LEU A 825 -14.59 15.21 24.37
CA LEU A 825 -15.93 14.69 24.53
C LEU A 825 -16.77 14.93 23.26
N GLU A 826 -17.16 13.86 22.58
CA GLU A 826 -18.15 13.91 21.52
C GLU A 826 -19.46 13.30 22.00
N ALA A 827 -20.51 14.08 21.97
CA ALA A 827 -21.84 13.62 22.32
C ALA A 827 -22.91 14.21 21.40
N TYR A 828 -23.83 13.36 20.99
CA TYR A 828 -24.96 13.73 20.16
C TYR A 828 -26.25 13.46 20.94
N ILE A 829 -27.15 14.43 20.95
CA ILE A 829 -28.50 14.25 21.52
C ILE A 829 -29.46 14.08 20.35
N ARG A 830 -30.07 12.88 20.22
CA ARG A 830 -31.17 12.65 19.30
C ARG A 830 -32.47 12.45 20.01
N MET A 831 -33.58 12.74 19.34
CA MET A 831 -34.89 12.48 19.88
C MET A 831 -35.40 11.12 19.43
N ASP A 832 -35.79 10.27 20.40
CA ASP A 832 -36.43 9.00 20.14
C ASP A 832 -37.74 8.91 20.87
N GLY A 833 -38.87 8.79 20.15
CA GLY A 833 -40.20 8.78 20.75
C GLY A 833 -40.55 10.03 21.58
N GLY A 834 -39.91 11.18 21.29
CA GLY A 834 -40.09 12.43 22.02
C GLY A 834 -39.22 12.59 23.27
N LYS A 835 -38.32 11.65 23.55
CA LYS A 835 -37.34 11.73 24.65
C LYS A 835 -35.93 11.95 24.09
N PRO A 836 -35.09 12.74 24.77
CA PRO A 836 -33.69 12.87 24.38
C PRO A 836 -32.92 11.58 24.71
N VAL A 837 -32.21 11.06 23.71
CA VAL A 837 -31.28 9.93 23.83
C VAL A 837 -29.90 10.44 23.53
N VAL A 838 -28.95 10.19 24.44
CA VAL A 838 -27.55 10.60 24.29
C VAL A 838 -26.76 9.46 23.69
N GLU A 839 -26.06 9.75 22.59
CA GLU A 839 -25.00 8.92 22.04
C GLU A 839 -23.68 9.67 22.26
N SER A 840 -22.71 9.07 22.96
CA SER A 840 -21.44 9.71 23.28
C SER A 840 -20.29 8.70 23.18
N ASN A 841 -19.07 9.22 22.99
CA ASN A 841 -17.84 8.44 23.06
C ASN A 841 -17.38 8.18 24.50
N ILE A 842 -18.09 8.67 25.50
CA ILE A 842 -17.73 8.51 26.92
C ILE A 842 -17.93 7.07 27.38
N ASN A 843 -16.93 6.53 28.05
CA ASN A 843 -17.09 5.29 28.80
C ASN A 843 -17.85 5.51 30.13
N THR A 844 -19.15 5.31 30.11
CA THR A 844 -20.00 5.52 31.29
C THR A 844 -19.65 4.60 32.45
N ASN A 845 -19.08 3.43 32.23
CA ASN A 845 -18.57 2.53 33.27
C ASN A 845 -17.38 3.15 34.00
N ARG A 846 -16.53 3.89 33.27
CA ARG A 846 -15.38 4.60 33.85
C ARG A 846 -15.87 5.76 34.74
N LEU A 847 -16.80 6.56 34.25
CA LEU A 847 -17.45 7.60 35.06
C LEU A 847 -18.04 7.03 36.35
N ASP A 848 -18.73 5.90 36.23
CA ASP A 848 -19.33 5.20 37.38
C ASP A 848 -18.28 4.79 38.42
N GLY A 849 -17.11 4.30 37.95
CA GLY A 849 -15.98 3.92 38.78
C GLY A 849 -15.45 5.10 39.63
N PHE A 850 -15.48 6.31 39.06
CA PHE A 850 -15.07 7.54 39.77
C PHE A 850 -16.20 8.25 40.52
N GLY A 851 -17.43 7.73 40.54
CA GLY A 851 -18.57 8.31 41.23
C GLY A 851 -19.28 9.44 40.47
N TYR A 852 -19.12 9.52 39.17
CA TYR A 852 -19.77 10.50 38.28
C TYR A 852 -20.82 9.84 37.41
N ARG A 853 -21.76 10.64 36.91
CA ARG A 853 -22.80 10.21 35.97
C ARG A 853 -22.94 11.20 34.81
N LEU A 854 -23.34 10.72 33.66
CA LEU A 854 -23.70 11.54 32.50
C LEU A 854 -25.18 11.93 32.61
N VAL A 855 -25.49 13.24 32.59
CA VAL A 855 -26.84 13.76 32.74
C VAL A 855 -27.19 14.62 31.52
N THR A 856 -28.35 14.39 30.93
CA THR A 856 -28.93 15.31 29.95
C THR A 856 -29.78 16.36 30.66
N LYS A 857 -29.40 17.61 30.50
CA LYS A 857 -30.18 18.73 30.97
C LYS A 857 -30.92 19.41 29.84
N GLY A 858 -32.10 19.89 30.08
CA GLY A 858 -32.89 20.60 29.10
C GLY A 858 -33.48 21.90 29.65
N LYS A 859 -33.81 22.82 28.75
CA LYS A 859 -34.62 23.96 29.09
C LYS A 859 -35.52 24.37 27.93
N PRO A 860 -36.69 25.01 28.25
CA PRO A 860 -37.67 25.36 27.22
C PRO A 860 -37.27 26.59 26.38
N SER A 861 -36.38 27.44 26.88
CA SER A 861 -35.88 28.62 26.15
C SER A 861 -34.42 28.92 26.48
N LEU A 862 -33.72 29.69 25.66
CA LEU A 862 -32.31 30.11 25.83
C LEU A 862 -32.20 31.45 26.61
N ASP A 863 -33.28 31.94 27.24
CA ASP A 863 -33.21 33.13 28.09
C ASP A 863 -32.34 32.87 29.32
N LYS A 864 -31.82 33.97 29.92
CA LYS A 864 -30.92 33.90 31.07
C LYS A 864 -31.63 33.57 32.39
N GLU A 865 -32.96 33.62 32.43
CA GLU A 865 -33.76 33.45 33.65
C GLU A 865 -34.19 31.99 33.85
N THR A 866 -34.06 31.13 32.85
CA THR A 866 -34.45 29.71 32.95
C THR A 866 -33.23 28.86 33.25
N ASP A 867 -33.26 28.13 34.36
CA ASP A 867 -32.21 27.21 34.75
C ASP A 867 -32.28 25.89 33.94
N TRP A 868 -31.14 25.24 33.80
CA TRP A 868 -31.06 23.91 33.23
C TRP A 868 -31.52 22.86 34.23
N SER A 869 -32.43 21.96 33.84
CA SER A 869 -32.91 20.84 34.63
C SER A 869 -32.72 19.50 33.91
N GLU A 870 -32.74 18.39 34.68
CA GLU A 870 -32.71 17.07 34.05
C GLU A 870 -33.85 16.93 33.02
N ALA A 871 -33.54 16.48 31.84
CA ALA A 871 -34.48 16.38 30.72
C ALA A 871 -35.21 15.03 30.76
N ASP A 872 -36.48 15.07 31.16
CA ASP A 872 -37.32 13.88 31.28
C ASP A 872 -38.55 13.87 30.35
N ASP A 873 -38.84 14.99 29.67
CA ASP A 873 -40.06 15.15 28.91
C ASP A 873 -39.92 15.94 27.60
N SER A 874 -41.02 16.08 26.88
CA SER A 874 -41.13 16.75 25.60
C SER A 874 -41.25 18.29 25.68
N GLU A 875 -41.20 18.90 26.85
CA GLU A 875 -41.36 20.36 27.01
C GLU A 875 -40.06 21.12 26.76
N HIS A 876 -38.91 20.45 26.85
CA HIS A 876 -37.61 21.06 26.62
C HIS A 876 -37.31 21.22 25.13
N LYS A 877 -36.79 22.38 24.72
CA LYS A 877 -36.41 22.68 23.34
C LYS A 877 -34.90 22.70 23.12
N PHE A 878 -34.17 22.91 24.21
CA PHE A 878 -32.71 23.01 24.19
C PHE A 878 -32.15 21.98 25.16
N PHE A 879 -31.09 21.31 24.79
CA PHE A 879 -30.49 20.25 25.58
C PHE A 879 -28.99 20.49 25.76
N MET A 880 -28.46 20.10 26.86
CA MET A 880 -27.05 20.15 27.21
C MET A 880 -26.68 18.84 27.92
N LEU A 881 -25.50 18.34 27.64
CA LEU A 881 -24.91 17.23 28.36
C LEU A 881 -24.05 17.75 29.51
N SER A 882 -24.12 17.08 30.66
CA SER A 882 -23.37 17.44 31.87
C SER A 882 -22.84 16.16 32.51
N VAL A 883 -21.61 16.20 33.00
CA VAL A 883 -21.02 15.17 33.86
C VAL A 883 -21.16 15.68 35.31
N GLU A 884 -21.82 14.92 36.18
CA GLU A 884 -22.12 15.32 37.55
C GLU A 884 -21.74 14.22 38.52
N PRO A 885 -21.32 14.58 39.76
CA PRO A 885 -21.19 13.62 40.85
C PRO A 885 -22.50 12.87 41.09
N LYS A 886 -22.41 11.62 41.49
CA LYS A 886 -23.57 10.78 41.81
C LYS A 886 -24.23 11.14 43.11
#